data_1e1c47b555cfc4061c1b5b778f5e311b
#
_entry.id   1e1c47b555cfc4061c1b5b778f5e311b
#
_cell.length_a   1.000
_cell.length_b   1.000
_cell.length_c   1.000
_cell.angle_alpha   90.00
_cell.angle_beta   90.00
_cell.angle_gamma   90.00
#
_symmetry.space_group_name_H-M   'P 1'
#
loop_
_entity.id
_entity.type
_entity.pdbx_description
1 polymer ?
#
loop_
_entity_poly.entity_id
_entity_poly.type
_entity_poly.pdbx_seq_one_letter_code
_entity_poly.pdbx_strand_id
1 'polypeptide(L)'
;DLISYIGMQTQEVAIKSTVKVFMKSDSEMLDEVMVVAYGTAKKSAFTGSASVIKSETLEKRQVSNISNALSGTVSGVQTQSTNGQPGEKATVRIRGIGSMYASNNPLYVVDGIPYEGDISAVNSQDIESMTVLKDAAAAALYGARGANGVILVTTKKGKTGETLVSLDARWGANSRLVKNYDVLQNAATYMETAYSAIYNGYVYNSKYTAERAYQQANADLIPGLGYQIYNVPNGQNLIGRDGKLNPYATLGYSDGDYYYTPDNWSDEMFESNMRQEYNLSVSGGTDKLSYYFSAAYLADDGIIENSGFERISSRINVDYQAKKWLKFGVNLSYANVKSRYPGDQDTDAATSSGNAFFVGNFIAPIYPMYVRNAEGQIMHDANTGYRIYDYGDGESTNFTRNFMSMSNPMSSFLYDTEEYLMDILNGKWYAKVDILDGLSLTASLGLHVDNTRLHIVGNKYYGQSASQNGSVQQYSSRTYSLDQQYLLTYKKAFDVHHIDILAGYESMDYNTESHYILGYNMYSDKNWTASNVIDRKNGSGSYDEYATIGIITRASYDFDEKYYASASYRRDASSRFHPDNRWGNFWSVSAAWDMAKENFISHIDWINMLKLKASFGQQGNDNLLYKEYPNYYPYQDQFTVSGSEGVFSDGVLFYKGNKDITWETSNSFNVGVDFALLKGRVDGSIEYFNRQTKDML
;
A
#
# COMPACT_ATOMS: atom_id res chain seq x y z
N ASP A 1 -12.12 31.96 -28.52
CA ASP A 1 -12.38 31.04 -27.41
C ASP A 1 -12.06 29.61 -27.84
N LEU A 2 -11.49 28.84 -26.92
CA LEU A 2 -11.28 27.39 -27.04
C LEU A 2 -12.57 26.68 -26.61
N ILE A 3 -13.12 25.86 -27.50
CA ILE A 3 -14.28 25.02 -27.21
C ILE A 3 -13.79 23.57 -27.16
N SER A 4 -13.94 22.94 -26.01
CA SER A 4 -13.61 21.52 -25.80
C SER A 4 -14.83 20.75 -25.31
N TYR A 5 -14.95 19.51 -25.73
CA TYR A 5 -15.94 18.54 -25.24
C TYR A 5 -15.30 17.17 -25.16
N ILE A 6 -15.68 16.38 -24.18
CA ILE A 6 -15.09 15.05 -23.95
C ILE A 6 -15.27 14.17 -25.20
N GLY A 7 -14.18 13.63 -25.73
CA GLY A 7 -14.16 12.80 -26.94
C GLY A 7 -14.24 13.58 -28.26
N MET A 8 -14.03 14.89 -28.22
CA MET A 8 -14.02 15.77 -29.40
C MET A 8 -12.75 16.60 -29.47
N GLN A 9 -12.25 16.87 -30.67
CA GLN A 9 -11.11 17.74 -30.90
C GLN A 9 -11.42 19.18 -30.46
N THR A 10 -10.55 19.72 -29.61
CA THR A 10 -10.65 21.13 -29.19
C THR A 10 -10.54 22.05 -30.40
N GLN A 11 -11.46 23.01 -30.55
CA GLN A 11 -11.46 23.98 -31.64
C GLN A 11 -11.34 25.40 -31.13
N GLU A 12 -10.49 26.19 -31.77
CA GLU A 12 -10.40 27.62 -31.57
C GLU A 12 -11.38 28.32 -32.46
N VAL A 13 -12.29 29.10 -31.88
CA VAL A 13 -13.37 29.78 -32.60
C VAL A 13 -13.41 31.26 -32.26
N ALA A 14 -13.50 32.11 -33.27
CA ALA A 14 -13.65 33.54 -33.08
C ALA A 14 -14.98 33.89 -32.38
N ILE A 15 -14.93 34.79 -31.40
CA ILE A 15 -16.09 35.23 -30.63
C ILE A 15 -17.07 35.96 -31.54
N LYS A 16 -18.32 35.47 -31.62
CA LYS A 16 -19.45 36.11 -32.30
C LYS A 16 -20.69 35.99 -31.42
N SER A 17 -21.71 36.78 -31.69
CA SER A 17 -22.97 36.80 -30.94
C SER A 17 -23.72 35.46 -30.95
N THR A 18 -23.50 34.63 -31.96
CA THR A 18 -23.97 33.23 -32.04
C THR A 18 -22.95 32.44 -32.82
N VAL A 19 -22.44 31.36 -32.23
CA VAL A 19 -21.46 30.46 -32.84
C VAL A 19 -22.03 29.04 -32.87
N LYS A 20 -22.12 28.45 -34.07
CA LYS A 20 -22.38 27.03 -34.24
C LYS A 20 -21.05 26.35 -34.51
N VAL A 21 -20.65 25.44 -33.61
CA VAL A 21 -19.41 24.67 -33.73
C VAL A 21 -19.74 23.20 -34.00
N PHE A 22 -19.24 22.70 -35.10
CA PHE A 22 -19.29 21.28 -35.42
C PHE A 22 -17.99 20.65 -34.97
N MET A 23 -18.00 20.07 -33.79
CA MET A 23 -16.82 19.40 -33.23
C MET A 23 -16.60 18.08 -33.98
N LYS A 24 -15.34 17.81 -34.31
CA LYS A 24 -14.94 16.52 -34.84
C LYS A 24 -14.65 15.56 -33.67
N SER A 25 -15.05 14.31 -33.82
CA SER A 25 -14.66 13.27 -32.88
C SER A 25 -13.13 13.22 -32.79
N ASP A 26 -12.63 13.11 -31.58
CA ASP A 26 -11.21 12.88 -31.35
C ASP A 26 -10.91 11.41 -31.65
N SER A 27 -10.53 11.17 -32.91
CA SER A 27 -10.18 9.82 -33.38
C SER A 27 -8.76 9.39 -32.99
N GLU A 28 -8.09 10.18 -32.13
CA GLU A 28 -6.72 9.91 -31.66
C GLU A 28 -6.58 8.68 -30.76
N MET A 29 -7.68 8.01 -30.36
CA MET A 29 -7.58 6.75 -29.59
C MET A 29 -6.78 5.63 -30.29
N LEU A 30 -6.58 5.71 -31.59
CA LEU A 30 -5.80 4.71 -32.35
C LEU A 30 -4.28 4.97 -32.30
N ASP A 31 -3.86 6.20 -32.03
CA ASP A 31 -2.45 6.59 -31.96
C ASP A 31 -1.93 6.81 -30.51
N GLU A 32 -2.68 6.35 -29.52
CA GLU A 32 -2.25 6.46 -28.11
C GLU A 32 -0.89 5.76 -27.90
N VAL A 33 0.11 6.57 -27.54
CA VAL A 33 1.46 6.08 -27.21
C VAL A 33 1.48 5.65 -25.76
N MET A 34 1.85 4.42 -25.49
CA MET A 34 2.02 3.89 -24.14
C MET A 34 3.51 3.69 -23.84
N VAL A 35 3.89 3.89 -22.58
CA VAL A 35 5.21 3.50 -22.11
C VAL A 35 5.21 1.99 -21.91
N VAL A 36 6.19 1.34 -22.49
CA VAL A 36 6.43 -0.10 -22.37
C VAL A 36 7.86 -0.33 -21.89
N ALA A 37 8.23 -1.58 -21.67
CA ALA A 37 9.58 -1.90 -21.22
C ALA A 37 10.65 -1.30 -22.16
N TYR A 38 11.51 -0.43 -21.59
CA TYR A 38 12.63 0.25 -22.25
C TYR A 38 12.25 1.06 -23.50
N GLY A 39 11.05 1.61 -23.56
CA GLY A 39 10.64 2.44 -24.68
C GLY A 39 9.18 2.83 -24.67
N THR A 40 8.72 3.27 -25.82
CA THR A 40 7.32 3.60 -26.09
C THR A 40 6.83 2.82 -27.29
N ALA A 41 5.57 2.43 -27.28
CA ALA A 41 4.91 1.79 -28.41
C ALA A 41 3.54 2.44 -28.66
N LYS A 42 3.10 2.48 -29.92
CA LYS A 42 1.71 2.78 -30.23
C LYS A 42 0.84 1.63 -29.68
N LYS A 43 -0.29 1.94 -29.06
CA LYS A 43 -1.24 0.93 -28.57
C LYS A 43 -1.70 -0.01 -29.68
N SER A 44 -1.84 0.53 -30.91
CA SER A 44 -2.16 -0.25 -32.11
C SER A 44 -1.08 -1.28 -32.47
N ALA A 45 0.21 -0.96 -32.25
CA ALA A 45 1.34 -1.83 -32.58
C ALA A 45 1.75 -2.77 -31.44
N PHE A 46 1.20 -2.61 -30.24
CA PHE A 46 1.58 -3.42 -29.10
C PHE A 46 0.92 -4.79 -29.15
N THR A 47 1.73 -5.86 -29.04
CA THR A 47 1.29 -7.26 -29.18
C THR A 47 1.02 -7.98 -27.87
N GLY A 48 1.41 -7.36 -26.72
CA GLY A 48 1.20 -7.88 -25.38
C GLY A 48 -0.11 -7.40 -24.73
N SER A 49 -0.26 -7.72 -23.44
CA SER A 49 -1.38 -7.28 -22.60
C SER A 49 -0.94 -6.18 -21.66
N ALA A 50 -1.44 -4.97 -21.87
CA ALA A 50 -1.17 -3.81 -21.01
C ALA A 50 -2.43 -2.97 -20.82
N SER A 51 -2.47 -2.26 -19.69
CA SER A 51 -3.50 -1.25 -19.42
C SER A 51 -2.86 0.02 -18.94
N VAL A 52 -3.33 1.17 -19.42
CA VAL A 52 -2.81 2.50 -19.07
C VAL A 52 -3.84 3.23 -18.23
N ILE A 53 -3.37 3.83 -17.13
CA ILE A 53 -4.13 4.76 -16.29
C ILE A 53 -3.48 6.13 -16.48
N LYS A 54 -4.24 7.10 -16.96
CA LYS A 54 -3.77 8.46 -17.19
C LYS A 54 -3.80 9.30 -15.92
N SER A 55 -3.01 10.37 -15.88
CA SER A 55 -2.94 11.32 -14.76
C SER A 55 -4.32 11.81 -14.29
N GLU A 56 -5.23 12.14 -15.23
CA GLU A 56 -6.57 12.60 -14.90
C GLU A 56 -7.38 11.64 -14.02
N THR A 57 -7.19 10.32 -14.20
CA THR A 57 -7.84 9.31 -13.37
C THR A 57 -7.18 9.22 -12.00
N LEU A 58 -5.85 9.32 -11.94
CA LEU A 58 -5.09 9.29 -10.70
C LEU A 58 -5.36 10.51 -9.83
N GLU A 59 -5.37 11.69 -10.44
CA GLU A 59 -5.60 12.96 -9.76
C GLU A 59 -7.01 13.05 -9.12
N LYS A 60 -8.01 12.44 -9.74
CA LYS A 60 -9.39 12.41 -9.21
C LYS A 60 -9.54 11.54 -7.97
N ARG A 61 -8.63 10.59 -7.73
CA ARG A 61 -8.77 9.59 -6.66
C ARG A 61 -8.28 10.01 -5.30
N GLN A 62 -7.54 11.09 -5.17
CA GLN A 62 -7.08 11.67 -3.89
C GLN A 62 -6.56 10.63 -2.90
N VAL A 63 -5.69 9.73 -3.35
CA VAL A 63 -5.10 8.68 -2.51
C VAL A 63 -3.76 9.13 -1.94
N SER A 64 -3.47 8.76 -0.71
CA SER A 64 -2.19 9.04 -0.04
C SER A 64 -1.09 8.10 -0.51
N ASN A 65 -1.47 6.85 -0.89
CA ASN A 65 -0.58 5.87 -1.51
C ASN A 65 -1.08 5.48 -2.91
N ILE A 66 -0.22 5.54 -3.92
CA ILE A 66 -0.61 5.29 -5.32
C ILE A 66 -1.03 3.85 -5.60
N SER A 67 -0.64 2.87 -4.78
CA SER A 67 -1.12 1.49 -4.91
C SER A 67 -2.64 1.38 -4.78
N ASN A 68 -3.25 2.24 -3.95
CA ASN A 68 -4.70 2.33 -3.78
C ASN A 68 -5.42 2.89 -5.03
N ALA A 69 -4.70 3.67 -5.86
CA ALA A 69 -5.25 4.20 -7.11
C ALA A 69 -5.54 3.11 -8.16
N LEU A 70 -4.94 1.93 -8.03
CA LEU A 70 -5.17 0.79 -8.92
C LEU A 70 -6.52 0.09 -8.67
N SER A 71 -7.14 0.30 -7.52
CA SER A 71 -8.37 -0.39 -7.13
C SER A 71 -9.52 -0.11 -8.10
N GLY A 72 -10.04 -1.16 -8.75
CA GLY A 72 -11.16 -1.07 -9.69
C GLY A 72 -10.88 -0.29 -10.98
N THR A 73 -9.61 0.06 -11.29
CA THR A 73 -9.25 0.80 -12.51
C THR A 73 -8.75 -0.08 -13.64
N VAL A 74 -8.20 -1.23 -13.33
CA VAL A 74 -7.54 -2.11 -14.30
C VAL A 74 -8.11 -3.52 -14.21
N SER A 75 -8.60 -4.06 -15.33
CA SER A 75 -9.05 -5.45 -15.40
C SER A 75 -7.89 -6.42 -15.17
N GLY A 76 -8.12 -7.47 -14.36
CA GLY A 76 -7.11 -8.46 -14.00
C GLY A 76 -6.11 -7.99 -12.93
N VAL A 77 -6.35 -6.84 -12.32
CA VAL A 77 -5.64 -6.36 -11.13
C VAL A 77 -6.58 -6.42 -9.94
N GLN A 78 -6.17 -7.14 -8.91
CA GLN A 78 -6.85 -7.20 -7.62
C GLN A 78 -6.05 -6.35 -6.63
N THR A 79 -6.74 -5.49 -5.92
CA THR A 79 -6.17 -4.68 -4.85
C THR A 79 -6.95 -4.93 -3.57
N GLN A 80 -6.24 -5.12 -2.49
CA GLN A 80 -6.82 -5.28 -1.17
C GLN A 80 -6.13 -4.32 -0.22
N SER A 81 -6.89 -3.40 0.35
CA SER A 81 -6.48 -2.63 1.52
C SER A 81 -6.94 -3.39 2.76
N THR A 82 -6.05 -3.71 3.67
CA THR A 82 -6.33 -4.47 4.89
C THR A 82 -6.97 -3.60 5.95
N ASN A 83 -6.63 -2.31 5.95
CA ASN A 83 -7.17 -1.31 6.85
C ASN A 83 -7.40 0.01 6.09
N GLY A 84 -8.05 0.97 6.72
CA GLY A 84 -8.29 2.31 6.16
C GLY A 84 -7.23 3.34 6.58
N GLN A 85 -6.08 2.90 7.04
CA GLN A 85 -4.99 3.75 7.51
C GLN A 85 -4.48 4.67 6.39
N PRO A 86 -4.39 5.98 6.60
CA PRO A 86 -3.79 6.89 5.64
C PRO A 86 -2.34 6.50 5.31
N GLY A 87 -1.97 6.56 4.03
CA GLY A 87 -0.62 6.20 3.57
C GLY A 87 -0.34 4.71 3.43
N GLU A 88 -1.17 3.82 3.98
CA GLU A 88 -0.95 2.38 3.91
C GLU A 88 -1.07 1.86 2.47
N LYS A 89 -0.19 0.92 2.13
CA LYS A 89 -0.16 0.32 0.80
C LYS A 89 -1.24 -0.74 0.62
N ALA A 90 -1.89 -0.75 -0.55
CA ALA A 90 -2.72 -1.88 -0.93
C ALA A 90 -1.85 -3.07 -1.36
N THR A 91 -2.27 -4.26 -0.99
CA THR A 91 -1.77 -5.49 -1.58
C THR A 91 -2.26 -5.58 -3.03
N VAL A 92 -1.35 -5.56 -3.99
CA VAL A 92 -1.66 -5.61 -5.42
C VAL A 92 -1.32 -6.99 -5.97
N ARG A 93 -2.25 -7.61 -6.70
CA ARG A 93 -2.05 -8.88 -7.40
C ARG A 93 -2.48 -8.75 -8.85
N ILE A 94 -1.60 -9.12 -9.78
CA ILE A 94 -1.87 -9.09 -11.22
C ILE A 94 -2.12 -10.53 -11.68
N ARG A 95 -3.36 -10.80 -12.13
CA ARG A 95 -3.80 -12.14 -12.58
C ARG A 95 -3.65 -13.25 -11.52
N GLY A 96 -3.81 -12.88 -10.23
CA GLY A 96 -3.84 -13.82 -9.10
C GLY A 96 -2.47 -14.10 -8.47
N ILE A 97 -2.42 -15.18 -7.69
CA ILE A 97 -1.24 -15.64 -6.94
C ILE A 97 -0.40 -16.52 -7.87
N GLY A 98 0.90 -16.26 -7.93
CA GLY A 98 1.84 -16.97 -8.79
C GLY A 98 2.74 -17.96 -8.07
N SER A 99 3.03 -17.74 -6.79
CA SER A 99 3.93 -18.56 -5.98
C SER A 99 3.38 -18.81 -4.59
N MET A 100 3.76 -19.93 -3.97
CA MET A 100 3.47 -20.24 -2.57
C MET A 100 4.60 -19.80 -1.63
N TYR A 101 5.84 -19.76 -2.10
CA TYR A 101 7.04 -19.53 -1.27
C TYR A 101 7.88 -18.35 -1.72
N ALA A 102 7.56 -17.75 -2.87
CA ALA A 102 8.16 -16.52 -3.32
C ALA A 102 7.15 -15.36 -3.28
N SER A 103 7.66 -14.14 -3.34
CA SER A 103 6.82 -12.93 -3.35
C SER A 103 5.87 -12.94 -4.54
N ASN A 104 4.64 -12.52 -4.30
CA ASN A 104 3.60 -12.31 -5.31
C ASN A 104 3.38 -10.82 -5.66
N ASN A 105 4.21 -9.93 -5.14
CA ASN A 105 4.08 -8.50 -5.41
C ASN A 105 4.54 -8.17 -6.84
N PRO A 106 3.83 -7.28 -7.55
CA PRO A 106 4.30 -6.79 -8.84
C PRO A 106 5.55 -5.91 -8.65
N LEU A 107 6.37 -5.84 -9.70
CA LEU A 107 7.48 -4.91 -9.75
C LEU A 107 6.97 -3.50 -10.08
N TYR A 108 7.34 -2.52 -9.27
CA TYR A 108 7.20 -1.11 -9.63
C TYR A 108 8.45 -0.63 -10.37
N VAL A 109 8.25 0.13 -11.44
CA VAL A 109 9.33 0.74 -12.23
C VAL A 109 9.01 2.20 -12.41
N VAL A 110 9.81 3.09 -11.84
CA VAL A 110 9.62 4.54 -11.93
C VAL A 110 10.59 5.11 -12.97
N ASP A 111 10.06 5.72 -14.02
CA ASP A 111 10.82 6.28 -15.15
C ASP A 111 11.88 5.33 -15.75
N GLY A 112 11.55 4.02 -15.75
CA GLY A 112 12.35 2.97 -16.35
C GLY A 112 13.44 2.39 -15.44
N ILE A 113 13.49 2.79 -14.15
CA ILE A 113 14.35 2.17 -13.13
C ILE A 113 13.46 1.38 -12.15
N PRO A 114 13.81 0.13 -11.82
CA PRO A 114 13.16 -0.62 -10.77
C PRO A 114 13.15 0.14 -9.44
N TYR A 115 12.02 0.10 -8.75
CA TYR A 115 11.80 0.87 -7.53
C TYR A 115 11.71 -0.08 -6.33
N GLU A 116 12.65 0.02 -5.41
CA GLU A 116 12.77 -0.87 -4.25
C GLU A 116 12.23 -0.23 -2.94
N GLY A 117 11.82 1.03 -2.98
CA GLY A 117 11.33 1.78 -1.81
C GLY A 117 9.84 1.66 -1.57
N ASP A 118 9.37 2.33 -0.53
CA ASP A 118 7.95 2.47 -0.27
C ASP A 118 7.29 3.39 -1.31
N ILE A 119 6.31 2.85 -2.02
CA ILE A 119 5.63 3.57 -3.13
C ILE A 119 4.77 4.75 -2.64
N SER A 120 4.53 4.88 -1.32
CA SER A 120 3.88 6.05 -0.71
C SER A 120 4.70 7.34 -0.85
N ALA A 121 6.02 7.20 -1.06
CA ALA A 121 6.92 8.33 -1.33
C ALA A 121 6.66 9.00 -2.68
N VAL A 122 6.01 8.30 -3.62
CA VAL A 122 5.70 8.83 -4.95
C VAL A 122 4.42 9.65 -4.91
N ASN A 123 4.52 10.94 -5.23
CA ASN A 123 3.36 11.82 -5.29
C ASN A 123 2.52 11.51 -6.54
N SER A 124 1.22 11.21 -6.34
CA SER A 124 0.27 10.94 -7.44
C SER A 124 0.13 12.10 -8.42
N GLN A 125 0.32 13.34 -7.96
CA GLN A 125 0.25 14.55 -8.79
C GLN A 125 1.45 14.69 -9.74
N ASP A 126 2.56 14.02 -9.48
CA ASP A 126 3.74 13.99 -10.35
C ASP A 126 3.65 12.94 -11.46
N ILE A 127 2.59 12.11 -11.47
CA ILE A 127 2.46 10.99 -12.40
C ILE A 127 1.74 11.44 -13.68
N GLU A 128 2.35 11.19 -14.83
CA GLU A 128 1.74 11.34 -16.15
C GLU A 128 0.85 10.13 -16.50
N SER A 129 1.36 8.91 -16.22
CA SER A 129 0.62 7.68 -16.45
C SER A 129 1.17 6.51 -15.64
N MET A 130 0.30 5.53 -15.38
CA MET A 130 0.69 4.22 -14.88
C MET A 130 0.31 3.16 -15.91
N THR A 131 1.26 2.34 -16.36
CA THR A 131 1.01 1.22 -17.28
C THR A 131 1.21 -0.10 -16.55
N VAL A 132 0.17 -0.92 -16.54
CA VAL A 132 0.23 -2.26 -15.94
C VAL A 132 0.48 -3.29 -17.03
N LEU A 133 1.65 -3.93 -17.00
CA LEU A 133 2.03 -5.02 -17.89
C LEU A 133 1.60 -6.35 -17.27
N LYS A 134 0.72 -7.09 -17.98
CA LYS A 134 0.01 -8.24 -17.39
C LYS A 134 0.46 -9.60 -17.90
N ASP A 135 1.22 -9.65 -18.98
CA ASP A 135 1.66 -10.90 -19.60
C ASP A 135 3.18 -10.97 -19.79
N ALA A 136 3.66 -12.16 -20.11
CA ALA A 136 5.08 -12.39 -20.30
C ALA A 136 5.67 -11.60 -21.47
N ALA A 137 4.93 -11.38 -22.57
CA ALA A 137 5.44 -10.62 -23.71
C ALA A 137 5.68 -9.14 -23.35
N ALA A 138 4.80 -8.57 -22.53
CA ALA A 138 4.94 -7.21 -22.03
C ALA A 138 6.03 -7.06 -20.94
N ALA A 139 6.14 -8.02 -20.03
CA ALA A 139 6.94 -7.94 -18.83
C ALA A 139 8.30 -8.69 -18.90
N ALA A 140 8.52 -9.55 -19.93
CA ALA A 140 9.75 -10.35 -20.03
C ALA A 140 11.05 -9.53 -20.04
N LEU A 141 11.00 -8.30 -20.54
CA LEU A 141 12.16 -7.41 -20.55
C LEU A 141 12.63 -6.97 -19.14
N TYR A 142 11.76 -7.10 -18.12
CA TYR A 142 12.12 -6.87 -16.71
C TYR A 142 12.62 -8.15 -16.01
N GLY A 143 12.70 -9.25 -16.76
CA GLY A 143 13.31 -10.53 -16.34
C GLY A 143 12.65 -11.12 -15.10
N ALA A 144 13.48 -11.62 -14.22
CA ALA A 144 13.11 -12.31 -13.00
C ALA A 144 12.18 -11.52 -12.07
N ARG A 145 12.30 -10.22 -12.05
CA ARG A 145 11.46 -9.37 -11.19
C ARG A 145 10.09 -9.08 -11.79
N GLY A 146 9.90 -9.38 -13.09
CA GLY A 146 8.64 -9.16 -13.79
C GLY A 146 7.62 -10.31 -13.71
N ALA A 147 7.93 -11.41 -13.04
CA ALA A 147 7.09 -12.63 -13.02
C ALA A 147 5.66 -12.41 -12.51
N ASN A 148 5.47 -11.49 -11.58
CA ASN A 148 4.16 -11.16 -11.01
C ASN A 148 3.48 -9.96 -11.70
N GLY A 149 3.98 -9.57 -12.89
CA GLY A 149 3.58 -8.38 -13.62
C GLY A 149 4.39 -7.15 -13.21
N VAL A 150 4.28 -6.11 -14.00
CA VAL A 150 5.05 -4.87 -13.82
C VAL A 150 4.13 -3.67 -13.89
N ILE A 151 4.33 -2.73 -12.98
CA ILE A 151 3.62 -1.45 -12.93
C ILE A 151 4.64 -0.36 -13.27
N LEU A 152 4.52 0.18 -14.47
CA LEU A 152 5.35 1.29 -14.94
C LEU A 152 4.73 2.60 -14.49
N VAL A 153 5.45 3.37 -13.73
CA VAL A 153 5.08 4.73 -13.31
C VAL A 153 5.90 5.70 -14.13
N THR A 154 5.22 6.46 -14.97
CA THR A 154 5.85 7.52 -15.77
C THR A 154 5.53 8.86 -15.14
N THR A 155 6.55 9.65 -14.84
CA THR A 155 6.36 10.96 -14.22
C THR A 155 6.27 12.09 -15.24
N LYS A 156 5.65 13.19 -14.84
CA LYS A 156 5.45 14.39 -15.66
C LYS A 156 6.80 14.97 -16.09
N LYS A 157 6.85 15.45 -17.31
CA LYS A 157 8.00 16.10 -17.93
C LYS A 157 7.63 17.47 -18.48
N GLY A 158 8.62 18.32 -18.68
CA GLY A 158 8.41 19.58 -19.38
C GLY A 158 8.08 19.34 -20.87
N LYS A 159 7.22 20.19 -21.41
CA LYS A 159 6.90 20.24 -22.85
C LYS A 159 7.47 21.52 -23.44
N THR A 160 7.83 21.49 -24.72
CA THR A 160 8.25 22.71 -25.45
C THR A 160 7.09 23.72 -25.43
N GLY A 161 7.39 24.96 -25.05
CA GLY A 161 6.40 26.03 -24.93
C GLY A 161 6.73 26.98 -23.77
N GLU A 162 5.78 27.86 -23.48
CA GLU A 162 5.88 28.81 -22.38
C GLU A 162 5.90 28.05 -21.02
N THR A 163 6.53 28.70 -20.04
CA THR A 163 6.58 28.17 -18.67
C THR A 163 5.17 28.20 -18.06
N LEU A 164 4.69 27.02 -17.66
CA LEU A 164 3.44 26.85 -16.94
C LEU A 164 3.74 26.69 -15.44
N VAL A 165 3.10 27.53 -14.63
CA VAL A 165 3.10 27.40 -13.16
C VAL A 165 1.71 26.97 -12.74
N SER A 166 1.62 25.86 -11.99
CA SER A 166 0.35 25.30 -11.51
C SER A 166 0.41 25.13 -9.99
N LEU A 167 -0.64 25.61 -9.31
CA LEU A 167 -0.87 25.35 -7.89
C LEU A 167 -2.20 24.61 -7.75
N ASP A 168 -2.14 23.42 -7.17
CA ASP A 168 -3.32 22.63 -6.80
C ASP A 168 -3.40 22.53 -5.29
N ALA A 169 -4.54 22.89 -4.72
CA ALA A 169 -4.78 22.84 -3.29
C ALA A 169 -6.11 22.13 -3.02
N ARG A 170 -6.10 21.12 -2.16
CA ARG A 170 -7.26 20.26 -1.87
C ARG A 170 -7.44 20.08 -0.38
N TRP A 171 -8.71 20.07 0.04
CA TRP A 171 -9.11 19.78 1.42
C TRP A 171 -10.20 18.73 1.39
N GLY A 172 -10.19 17.85 2.36
CA GLY A 172 -11.18 16.81 2.57
C GLY A 172 -11.34 16.49 4.04
N ALA A 173 -12.33 15.67 4.35
CA ALA A 173 -12.52 15.12 5.68
C ALA A 173 -12.57 13.59 5.61
N ASN A 174 -11.83 12.94 6.50
CA ASN A 174 -11.91 11.51 6.75
C ASN A 174 -12.95 11.25 7.82
N SER A 175 -13.85 10.35 7.58
CA SER A 175 -14.84 9.91 8.56
C SER A 175 -15.13 8.42 8.40
N ARG A 176 -15.62 7.80 9.45
CA ARG A 176 -15.95 6.39 9.44
C ARG A 176 -17.12 6.12 8.49
N LEU A 177 -16.88 5.38 7.41
CA LEU A 177 -17.90 4.98 6.44
C LEU A 177 -18.59 3.68 6.84
N VAL A 178 -17.80 2.72 7.36
CA VAL A 178 -18.32 1.40 7.76
C VAL A 178 -19.03 1.55 9.12
N LYS A 179 -20.31 1.26 9.15
CA LYS A 179 -21.10 1.28 10.38
C LYS A 179 -20.64 0.16 11.32
N ASN A 180 -20.87 0.37 12.63
CA ASN A 180 -20.73 -0.69 13.61
C ASN A 180 -21.69 -1.86 13.24
N TYR A 181 -21.34 -3.05 13.69
CA TYR A 181 -22.30 -4.16 13.71
C TYR A 181 -23.53 -3.77 14.52
N ASP A 182 -24.64 -4.40 14.22
CA ASP A 182 -25.86 -4.23 15.01
C ASP A 182 -25.70 -5.00 16.34
N VAL A 183 -25.18 -4.30 17.33
CA VAL A 183 -24.89 -4.80 18.68
C VAL A 183 -25.77 -4.08 19.70
N LEU A 184 -25.98 -4.71 20.86
CA LEU A 184 -26.70 -4.09 21.97
C LEU A 184 -25.92 -2.87 22.50
N GLN A 185 -26.45 -1.68 22.24
CA GLN A 185 -25.86 -0.41 22.73
C GLN A 185 -26.57 0.15 23.95
N ASN A 186 -27.76 -0.36 24.28
CA ASN A 186 -28.55 0.10 25.40
C ASN A 186 -28.21 -0.67 26.67
N ALA A 187 -27.71 0.01 27.69
CA ALA A 187 -27.30 -0.57 28.95
C ALA A 187 -28.44 -1.32 29.68
N ALA A 188 -29.66 -0.77 29.65
CA ALA A 188 -30.81 -1.43 30.27
C ALA A 188 -31.16 -2.76 29.58
N THR A 189 -31.23 -2.77 28.24
CA THR A 189 -31.49 -3.98 27.46
C THR A 189 -30.39 -5.03 27.62
N TYR A 190 -29.11 -4.58 27.76
CA TYR A 190 -28.01 -5.48 28.04
C TYR A 190 -28.17 -6.17 29.41
N MET A 191 -28.47 -5.39 30.46
CA MET A 191 -28.73 -5.94 31.82
C MET A 191 -29.92 -6.86 31.89
N GLU A 192 -31.05 -6.52 31.21
CA GLU A 192 -32.23 -7.37 31.09
C GLU A 192 -31.89 -8.71 30.42
N THR A 193 -31.05 -8.66 29.36
CA THR A 193 -30.61 -9.86 28.62
C THR A 193 -29.69 -10.72 29.49
N ALA A 194 -28.74 -10.12 30.17
CA ALA A 194 -27.86 -10.83 31.12
C ALA A 194 -28.67 -11.48 32.26
N TYR A 195 -29.59 -10.73 32.86
CA TYR A 195 -30.51 -11.27 33.87
C TYR A 195 -31.29 -12.47 33.34
N SER A 196 -31.84 -12.36 32.13
CA SER A 196 -32.64 -13.44 31.52
C SER A 196 -31.80 -14.70 31.31
N ALA A 197 -30.51 -14.56 30.92
CA ALA A 197 -29.59 -15.68 30.79
C ALA A 197 -29.33 -16.36 32.15
N ILE A 198 -29.05 -15.57 33.21
CA ILE A 198 -28.83 -16.10 34.57
C ILE A 198 -30.10 -16.76 35.11
N TYR A 199 -31.26 -16.11 34.96
CA TYR A 199 -32.53 -16.66 35.41
C TYR A 199 -32.88 -18.00 34.73
N ASN A 200 -32.74 -18.08 33.42
CA ASN A 200 -32.96 -19.30 32.66
C ASN A 200 -31.99 -20.42 33.08
N GLY A 201 -30.73 -20.07 33.35
CA GLY A 201 -29.73 -20.99 33.91
C GLY A 201 -30.21 -21.61 35.21
N TYR A 202 -30.80 -20.83 36.12
CA TYR A 202 -31.34 -21.33 37.37
C TYR A 202 -32.59 -22.21 37.19
N VAL A 203 -33.51 -21.80 36.31
CA VAL A 203 -34.73 -22.58 36.04
C VAL A 203 -34.40 -23.90 35.36
N TYR A 204 -33.61 -23.89 34.31
CA TYR A 204 -33.41 -25.05 33.45
C TYR A 204 -32.29 -26.00 33.94
N ASN A 205 -31.19 -25.44 34.40
CA ASN A 205 -30.01 -26.24 34.81
C ASN A 205 -30.08 -26.58 36.29
N SER A 206 -30.35 -25.61 37.18
CA SER A 206 -30.39 -25.78 38.63
C SER A 206 -31.72 -26.24 39.17
N LYS A 207 -32.75 -26.29 38.32
CA LYS A 207 -34.13 -26.72 38.67
C LYS A 207 -34.74 -25.91 39.82
N TYR A 208 -34.43 -24.63 39.93
CA TYR A 208 -35.05 -23.75 40.93
C TYR A 208 -36.49 -23.46 40.58
N THR A 209 -37.29 -23.16 41.61
CA THR A 209 -38.60 -22.54 41.41
C THR A 209 -38.42 -21.15 40.80
N ALA A 210 -39.45 -20.66 40.08
CA ALA A 210 -39.43 -19.34 39.47
C ALA A 210 -39.11 -18.22 40.48
N GLU A 211 -39.69 -18.31 41.69
CA GLU A 211 -39.41 -17.33 42.75
C GLU A 211 -37.96 -17.35 43.22
N ARG A 212 -37.43 -18.56 43.47
CA ARG A 212 -36.00 -18.70 43.88
C ARG A 212 -35.07 -18.26 42.76
N ALA A 213 -35.36 -18.60 41.50
CA ALA A 213 -34.60 -18.18 40.35
C ALA A 213 -34.61 -16.66 40.19
N TYR A 214 -35.74 -16.01 40.38
CA TYR A 214 -35.91 -14.55 40.34
C TYR A 214 -35.02 -13.84 41.37
N GLN A 215 -35.04 -14.29 42.63
CA GLN A 215 -34.24 -13.69 43.70
C GLN A 215 -32.75 -13.91 43.47
N GLN A 216 -32.37 -15.13 43.12
CA GLN A 216 -30.96 -15.48 42.91
C GLN A 216 -30.39 -14.78 41.69
N ALA A 217 -31.14 -14.69 40.57
CA ALA A 217 -30.68 -14.00 39.38
C ALA A 217 -30.48 -12.49 39.61
N ASN A 218 -31.33 -11.85 40.42
CA ASN A 218 -31.08 -10.46 40.80
C ASN A 218 -29.86 -10.29 41.72
N ALA A 219 -29.62 -11.24 42.62
CA ALA A 219 -28.48 -11.23 43.52
C ALA A 219 -27.15 -11.42 42.76
N ASP A 220 -27.16 -12.27 41.73
CA ASP A 220 -25.94 -12.60 40.97
C ASP A 220 -25.71 -11.74 39.73
N LEU A 221 -26.66 -10.88 39.36
CA LEU A 221 -26.55 -10.05 38.14
C LEU A 221 -25.33 -9.10 38.22
N ILE A 222 -25.23 -8.28 39.26
CA ILE A 222 -24.13 -7.33 39.43
C ILE A 222 -22.78 -8.04 39.62
N PRO A 223 -22.64 -9.05 40.51
CA PRO A 223 -21.42 -9.84 40.60
C PRO A 223 -21.03 -10.51 39.27
N GLY A 224 -22.03 -10.98 38.50
CA GLY A 224 -21.82 -11.60 37.19
C GLY A 224 -21.37 -10.63 36.10
N LEU A 225 -21.84 -9.40 36.12
CA LEU A 225 -21.43 -8.33 35.20
C LEU A 225 -20.21 -7.56 35.67
N GLY A 226 -19.92 -7.55 36.99
CA GLY A 226 -18.79 -6.88 37.59
C GLY A 226 -19.01 -5.38 37.84
N TYR A 227 -20.04 -4.77 37.29
CA TYR A 227 -20.33 -3.32 37.43
C TYR A 227 -21.77 -3.04 37.77
N GLN A 228 -21.96 -2.12 38.71
CA GLN A 228 -23.25 -1.50 38.99
C GLN A 228 -23.30 -0.10 38.41
N ILE A 229 -24.30 0.19 37.58
CA ILE A 229 -24.49 1.49 36.93
C ILE A 229 -25.88 2.09 37.15
N TYR A 230 -26.74 1.40 37.87
CA TYR A 230 -28.10 1.87 38.21
C TYR A 230 -28.29 1.90 39.70
N ASN A 231 -28.95 2.97 40.17
CA ASN A 231 -29.52 3.04 41.51
C ASN A 231 -30.98 2.59 41.46
N VAL A 232 -31.40 1.84 42.47
CA VAL A 232 -32.82 1.48 42.70
C VAL A 232 -33.24 1.87 44.10
N PRO A 233 -34.52 2.16 44.36
CA PRO A 233 -35.01 2.43 45.71
C PRO A 233 -34.70 1.29 46.66
N ASN A 234 -34.43 1.61 47.93
CA ASN A 234 -34.07 0.63 48.96
C ASN A 234 -35.10 -0.52 49.04
N GLY A 235 -34.62 -1.74 49.05
CA GLY A 235 -35.40 -2.96 49.15
C GLY A 235 -36.07 -3.42 47.86
N GLN A 236 -35.79 -2.75 46.73
CA GLN A 236 -36.24 -3.19 45.40
C GLN A 236 -35.14 -3.87 44.62
N ASN A 237 -35.56 -4.86 43.81
CA ASN A 237 -34.64 -5.50 42.87
C ASN A 237 -34.42 -4.64 41.62
N LEU A 238 -33.26 -4.77 41.02
CA LEU A 238 -32.88 -4.04 39.79
C LEU A 238 -33.73 -4.50 38.59
N ILE A 239 -34.00 -5.80 38.46
CA ILE A 239 -34.87 -6.34 37.42
C ILE A 239 -36.17 -6.82 38.04
N GLY A 240 -37.27 -6.38 37.43
CA GLY A 240 -38.62 -6.76 37.81
C GLY A 240 -38.98 -8.22 37.48
N ARG A 241 -40.16 -8.67 37.98
CA ARG A 241 -40.67 -10.04 37.69
C ARG A 241 -41.00 -10.26 36.22
N ASP A 242 -41.18 -9.19 35.47
CA ASP A 242 -41.41 -9.17 34.04
C ASP A 242 -40.10 -9.29 33.24
N GLY A 243 -38.95 -9.37 33.92
CA GLY A 243 -37.62 -9.42 33.31
C GLY A 243 -37.13 -8.07 32.77
N LYS A 244 -37.81 -6.99 33.14
CA LYS A 244 -37.50 -5.64 32.73
C LYS A 244 -36.78 -4.85 33.83
N LEU A 245 -35.99 -3.85 33.44
CA LEU A 245 -35.37 -2.92 34.37
C LEU A 245 -36.43 -2.25 35.22
N ASN A 246 -36.19 -2.14 36.51
CA ASN A 246 -37.07 -1.48 37.45
C ASN A 246 -37.40 -0.04 36.95
N PRO A 247 -38.69 0.34 36.81
CA PRO A 247 -39.06 1.64 36.26
C PRO A 247 -38.63 2.83 37.12
N TYR A 248 -38.22 2.59 38.37
CA TYR A 248 -37.65 3.60 39.27
C TYR A 248 -36.12 3.55 39.28
N ALA A 249 -35.46 2.70 38.48
CA ALA A 249 -34.04 2.69 38.36
C ALA A 249 -33.54 3.96 37.67
N THR A 250 -32.52 4.56 38.22
CA THR A 250 -31.87 5.74 37.61
C THR A 250 -30.44 5.40 37.22
N LEU A 251 -30.07 5.81 36.00
CA LEU A 251 -28.72 5.60 35.49
C LEU A 251 -27.72 6.48 36.27
N GLY A 252 -26.58 5.91 36.60
CA GLY A 252 -25.54 6.49 37.43
C GLY A 252 -25.57 5.91 38.83
N TYR A 253 -24.45 5.32 39.25
CA TYR A 253 -24.29 4.72 40.57
C TYR A 253 -23.04 5.29 41.24
N SER A 254 -23.15 5.70 42.53
CA SER A 254 -22.00 6.08 43.34
C SER A 254 -21.83 5.08 44.46
N ASP A 255 -20.59 4.61 44.68
CA ASP A 255 -20.22 3.80 45.85
C ASP A 255 -19.67 4.65 47.00
N GLY A 256 -19.60 5.96 46.81
CA GLY A 256 -19.05 6.93 47.77
C GLY A 256 -17.66 7.42 47.38
N ASP A 257 -16.87 6.64 46.70
CA ASP A 257 -15.54 6.99 46.19
C ASP A 257 -15.60 7.38 44.71
N TYR A 258 -16.33 6.58 43.92
CA TYR A 258 -16.43 6.73 42.49
C TYR A 258 -17.89 6.79 42.01
N TYR A 259 -18.06 7.32 40.79
CA TYR A 259 -19.34 7.38 40.10
C TYR A 259 -19.27 6.59 38.78
N TYR A 260 -20.17 5.65 38.60
CA TYR A 260 -20.20 4.72 37.45
C TYR A 260 -21.37 5.05 36.52
N THR A 261 -21.02 5.43 35.30
CA THR A 261 -21.96 5.63 34.18
C THR A 261 -21.26 5.15 32.90
N PRO A 262 -21.96 4.45 32.01
CA PRO A 262 -21.32 3.96 30.78
C PRO A 262 -20.97 5.11 29.85
N ASP A 263 -19.89 4.93 29.10
CA ASP A 263 -19.50 5.79 27.99
C ASP A 263 -19.81 5.11 26.65
N ASN A 264 -20.03 5.88 25.58
CA ASN A 264 -20.10 5.33 24.23
C ASN A 264 -18.70 5.15 23.66
N TRP A 265 -18.13 3.98 23.87
CA TRP A 265 -16.76 3.66 23.45
C TRP A 265 -16.51 3.91 21.96
N SER A 266 -17.52 3.64 21.12
CA SER A 266 -17.36 3.81 19.68
C SER A 266 -17.27 5.28 19.27
N ASP A 267 -18.04 6.16 19.94
CA ASP A 267 -18.02 7.60 19.66
C ASP A 267 -16.73 8.27 20.20
N GLU A 268 -16.17 7.72 21.27
CA GLU A 268 -14.93 8.22 21.87
C GLU A 268 -13.68 7.78 21.11
N MET A 269 -13.70 6.58 20.48
CA MET A 269 -12.54 6.02 19.78
C MET A 269 -12.38 6.50 18.35
N PHE A 270 -13.46 6.99 17.73
CA PHE A 270 -13.43 7.38 16.32
C PHE A 270 -13.88 8.82 16.14
N GLU A 271 -13.10 9.55 15.39
CA GLU A 271 -13.37 10.95 15.09
C GLU A 271 -13.28 11.24 13.58
N SER A 272 -13.71 12.44 13.19
CA SER A 272 -13.56 12.91 11.83
C SER A 272 -12.41 13.90 11.76
N ASN A 273 -11.43 13.60 10.90
CA ASN A 273 -10.22 14.38 10.78
C ASN A 273 -10.03 14.97 9.38
N MET A 274 -9.12 15.90 9.24
CA MET A 274 -8.90 16.64 8.00
C MET A 274 -7.81 15.98 7.15
N ARG A 275 -8.03 16.02 5.83
CA ARG A 275 -7.01 15.80 4.80
C ARG A 275 -6.74 17.11 4.07
N GLN A 276 -5.47 17.44 3.88
CA GLN A 276 -5.04 18.60 3.12
C GLN A 276 -3.85 18.28 2.23
N GLU A 277 -3.87 18.83 1.01
CA GLU A 277 -2.84 18.58 0.00
C GLU A 277 -2.57 19.86 -0.78
N TYR A 278 -1.30 20.16 -0.97
CA TYR A 278 -0.83 21.32 -1.74
C TYR A 278 0.27 20.87 -2.70
N ASN A 279 0.08 21.15 -4.00
CA ASN A 279 1.03 20.79 -5.03
C ASN A 279 1.36 22.04 -5.86
N LEU A 280 2.63 22.42 -5.89
CA LEU A 280 3.16 23.44 -6.76
C LEU A 280 3.98 22.77 -7.85
N SER A 281 3.73 23.09 -9.11
CA SER A 281 4.58 22.63 -10.21
C SER A 281 4.92 23.74 -11.18
N VAL A 282 6.11 23.62 -11.77
CA VAL A 282 6.61 24.50 -12.82
C VAL A 282 7.15 23.64 -13.94
N SER A 283 6.62 23.81 -15.15
CA SER A 283 7.04 23.06 -16.32
C SER A 283 7.20 23.96 -17.53
N GLY A 284 8.11 23.59 -18.42
CA GLY A 284 8.35 24.35 -19.66
C GLY A 284 9.45 23.74 -20.47
N GLY A 285 9.79 24.41 -21.56
CA GLY A 285 10.91 23.98 -22.36
C GLY A 285 11.09 24.75 -23.67
N THR A 286 12.25 24.51 -24.27
CA THR A 286 12.64 24.94 -25.60
C THR A 286 12.94 23.71 -26.45
N ASP A 287 13.32 23.87 -27.70
CA ASP A 287 13.76 22.75 -28.56
C ASP A 287 14.97 21.98 -28.01
N LYS A 288 15.72 22.58 -27.06
CA LYS A 288 16.93 21.96 -26.49
C LYS A 288 16.80 21.57 -25.03
N LEU A 289 15.90 22.19 -24.30
CA LEU A 289 15.77 21.99 -22.86
C LEU A 289 14.28 21.80 -22.52
N SER A 290 13.95 20.71 -21.82
CA SER A 290 12.66 20.60 -21.14
C SER A 290 12.87 20.37 -19.66
N TYR A 291 12.03 20.96 -18.84
CA TYR A 291 12.12 20.87 -17.39
C TYR A 291 10.74 20.77 -16.75
N TYR A 292 10.70 20.02 -15.67
CA TYR A 292 9.59 19.91 -14.73
C TYR A 292 10.15 19.98 -13.33
N PHE A 293 9.57 20.81 -12.50
CA PHE A 293 9.84 20.89 -11.07
C PHE A 293 8.51 20.79 -10.32
N SER A 294 8.50 20.07 -9.18
CA SER A 294 7.36 20.09 -8.27
C SER A 294 7.82 20.12 -6.81
N ALA A 295 6.95 20.68 -5.97
CA ALA A 295 7.03 20.63 -4.52
C ALA A 295 5.63 20.40 -3.96
N ALA A 296 5.49 19.49 -3.03
CA ALA A 296 4.19 19.10 -2.50
C ALA A 296 4.22 18.83 -1.01
N TYR A 297 3.10 19.11 -0.35
CA TYR A 297 2.81 18.74 1.02
C TYR A 297 1.45 18.03 1.07
N LEU A 298 1.40 16.90 1.76
CA LEU A 298 0.19 16.15 2.07
C LEU A 298 0.16 15.87 3.57
N ALA A 299 -0.96 16.18 4.21
CA ALA A 299 -1.31 15.68 5.53
C ALA A 299 -2.68 15.03 5.46
N ASP A 300 -2.78 13.81 5.96
CA ASP A 300 -3.96 12.94 5.89
C ASP A 300 -4.14 12.25 7.23
N ASP A 301 -4.94 12.87 8.12
CA ASP A 301 -5.17 12.36 9.47
C ASP A 301 -6.22 11.24 9.45
N GLY A 302 -5.97 10.18 10.21
CA GLY A 302 -6.85 9.02 10.30
C GLY A 302 -8.08 9.26 11.17
N ILE A 303 -8.95 8.27 11.23
CA ILE A 303 -10.19 8.32 12.03
C ILE A 303 -10.01 7.86 13.48
N ILE A 304 -8.84 7.37 13.84
CA ILE A 304 -8.45 7.01 15.20
C ILE A 304 -7.44 8.07 15.67
N GLU A 305 -7.55 8.47 16.93
CA GLU A 305 -6.63 9.43 17.54
C GLU A 305 -5.16 9.03 17.31
N ASN A 306 -4.30 10.01 17.03
CA ASN A 306 -2.87 9.84 16.80
C ASN A 306 -2.52 8.93 15.58
N SER A 307 -3.44 8.76 14.65
CA SER A 307 -3.18 8.10 13.36
C SER A 307 -3.09 9.12 12.23
N GLY A 308 -2.14 8.95 11.31
CA GLY A 308 -2.00 9.89 10.21
C GLY A 308 -0.81 9.63 9.30
N PHE A 309 -0.80 10.34 8.19
CA PHE A 309 0.23 10.29 7.16
C PHE A 309 0.58 11.69 6.70
N GLU A 310 1.85 12.06 6.78
CA GLU A 310 2.37 13.31 6.27
C GLU A 310 3.46 13.04 5.23
N ARG A 311 3.46 13.80 4.12
CA ARG A 311 4.52 13.71 3.11
C ARG A 311 4.89 15.09 2.60
N ILE A 312 6.18 15.40 2.65
CA ILE A 312 6.79 16.50 1.90
C ILE A 312 7.57 15.87 0.77
N SER A 313 7.30 16.28 -0.47
CA SER A 313 8.01 15.72 -1.62
C SER A 313 8.42 16.81 -2.62
N SER A 314 9.49 16.55 -3.35
CA SER A 314 9.95 17.37 -4.45
C SER A 314 10.47 16.51 -5.58
N ARG A 315 10.31 17.01 -6.81
CA ARG A 315 10.80 16.34 -8.03
C ARG A 315 11.39 17.32 -9.00
N ILE A 316 12.44 16.89 -9.69
CA ILE A 316 13.09 17.63 -10.77
C ILE A 316 13.31 16.68 -11.94
N ASN A 317 12.73 16.99 -13.10
CA ASN A 317 13.00 16.32 -14.37
C ASN A 317 13.57 17.32 -15.34
N VAL A 318 14.75 17.05 -15.88
CA VAL A 318 15.41 17.89 -16.88
C VAL A 318 15.94 17.02 -18.01
N ASP A 319 15.57 17.34 -19.23
CA ASP A 319 16.09 16.77 -20.46
C ASP A 319 16.82 17.85 -21.27
N TYR A 320 18.07 17.62 -21.67
CA TYR A 320 18.87 18.57 -22.43
C TYR A 320 19.48 17.95 -23.69
N GLN A 321 19.11 18.49 -24.84
CA GLN A 321 19.68 18.14 -26.16
C GLN A 321 20.96 18.95 -26.40
N ALA A 322 22.10 18.42 -25.95
CA ALA A 322 23.39 19.10 -26.02
C ALA A 322 23.89 19.23 -27.46
N LYS A 323 23.70 18.20 -28.27
CA LYS A 323 24.00 18.15 -29.72
C LYS A 323 22.89 17.39 -30.41
N LYS A 324 22.77 17.46 -31.72
CA LYS A 324 21.76 16.69 -32.47
C LYS A 324 21.84 15.18 -32.21
N TRP A 325 23.02 14.67 -31.89
CA TRP A 325 23.35 13.29 -31.62
C TRP A 325 23.51 12.96 -30.12
N LEU A 326 23.40 13.95 -29.20
CA LEU A 326 23.69 13.75 -27.78
C LEU A 326 22.66 14.42 -26.90
N LYS A 327 21.96 13.63 -26.13
CA LYS A 327 20.96 14.04 -25.13
C LYS A 327 21.36 13.57 -23.74
N PHE A 328 21.18 14.41 -22.74
CA PHE A 328 21.30 14.10 -21.33
C PHE A 328 19.95 14.28 -20.64
N GLY A 329 19.72 13.49 -19.60
CA GLY A 329 18.56 13.69 -18.74
C GLY A 329 18.85 13.37 -17.29
N VAL A 330 18.14 14.06 -16.41
CA VAL A 330 18.19 13.89 -14.97
C VAL A 330 16.75 13.87 -14.44
N ASN A 331 16.46 12.88 -13.61
CA ASN A 331 15.22 12.79 -12.86
C ASN A 331 15.58 12.52 -11.40
N LEU A 332 15.28 13.46 -10.52
CA LEU A 332 15.53 13.36 -9.09
C LEU A 332 14.22 13.54 -8.35
N SER A 333 13.98 12.75 -7.32
CA SER A 333 12.90 12.97 -6.37
C SER A 333 13.37 12.71 -4.95
N TYR A 334 12.88 13.53 -4.04
CA TYR A 334 13.05 13.36 -2.61
C TYR A 334 11.69 13.40 -1.95
N ALA A 335 11.50 12.52 -0.97
CA ALA A 335 10.33 12.53 -0.11
C ALA A 335 10.74 12.32 1.35
N ASN A 336 10.22 13.16 2.22
CA ASN A 336 10.18 12.93 3.66
C ASN A 336 8.77 12.49 3.99
N VAL A 337 8.63 11.31 4.56
CA VAL A 337 7.36 10.69 4.92
C VAL A 337 7.32 10.44 6.41
N LYS A 338 6.21 10.80 7.03
CA LYS A 338 5.91 10.50 8.41
C LYS A 338 4.56 9.81 8.49
N SER A 339 4.55 8.60 9.06
CA SER A 339 3.33 7.84 9.31
C SER A 339 3.22 7.53 10.79
N ARG A 340 2.03 7.70 11.35
CA ARG A 340 1.70 7.33 12.73
C ARG A 340 0.63 6.28 12.71
N TYR A 341 0.85 5.22 13.47
CA TYR A 341 -0.08 4.12 13.62
C TYR A 341 -0.35 3.90 15.11
N PRO A 342 -1.61 3.89 15.55
CA PRO A 342 -1.92 3.30 16.84
C PRO A 342 -1.71 1.79 16.73
N GLY A 343 -0.97 1.20 17.66
CA GLY A 343 -0.70 -0.23 17.68
C GLY A 343 -1.97 -1.07 17.63
N ASP A 344 -1.85 -2.35 17.25
CA ASP A 344 -2.93 -3.35 17.27
C ASP A 344 -4.14 -3.05 16.36
N GLN A 345 -4.00 -2.25 15.30
CA GLN A 345 -5.13 -1.90 14.41
C GLN A 345 -5.13 -2.71 13.09
N ASP A 346 -4.19 -3.58 12.85
CA ASP A 346 -4.12 -4.41 11.65
C ASP A 346 -4.96 -5.69 11.74
N THR A 347 -5.00 -6.47 10.66
CA THR A 347 -5.78 -7.72 10.59
C THR A 347 -5.24 -8.81 11.49
N ASP A 348 -3.95 -8.82 11.79
CA ASP A 348 -3.32 -9.83 12.66
C ASP A 348 -3.68 -9.59 14.13
N ALA A 349 -4.00 -8.34 14.47
CA ALA A 349 -4.48 -7.90 15.77
C ALA A 349 -6.01 -7.72 15.86
N ALA A 350 -6.78 -8.27 14.92
CA ALA A 350 -8.23 -8.07 14.81
C ALA A 350 -9.05 -8.48 16.04
N THR A 351 -8.48 -9.30 16.95
CA THR A 351 -9.07 -9.71 18.22
C THR A 351 -8.31 -9.19 19.44
N SER A 352 -7.36 -8.26 19.23
CA SER A 352 -6.61 -7.63 20.30
C SER A 352 -7.50 -6.71 21.14
N SER A 353 -7.28 -6.70 22.44
CA SER A 353 -7.88 -5.74 23.35
C SER A 353 -7.40 -4.29 23.14
N GLY A 354 -6.37 -4.10 22.31
CA GLY A 354 -5.92 -2.81 21.82
C GLY A 354 -6.59 -2.35 20.53
N ASN A 355 -7.37 -3.22 19.87
CA ASN A 355 -8.01 -2.91 18.59
C ASN A 355 -9.32 -2.14 18.80
N ALA A 356 -9.40 -0.91 18.26
CA ALA A 356 -10.56 -0.02 18.40
C ALA A 356 -11.85 -0.65 17.84
N PHE A 357 -11.76 -1.32 16.70
CA PHE A 357 -12.93 -1.93 16.05
C PHE A 357 -13.43 -3.15 16.83
N PHE A 358 -12.51 -3.95 17.38
CA PHE A 358 -12.85 -5.07 18.22
C PHE A 358 -13.49 -4.60 19.52
N VAL A 359 -12.83 -3.70 20.25
CA VAL A 359 -13.34 -3.19 21.53
C VAL A 359 -14.66 -2.48 21.33
N GLY A 360 -14.79 -1.60 20.34
CA GLY A 360 -16.03 -0.85 20.09
C GLY A 360 -17.25 -1.72 19.76
N ASN A 361 -17.03 -2.94 19.25
CA ASN A 361 -18.12 -3.88 18.96
C ASN A 361 -18.41 -4.88 20.07
N PHE A 362 -17.43 -5.22 20.92
CA PHE A 362 -17.55 -6.30 21.88
C PHE A 362 -17.62 -5.85 23.34
N ILE A 363 -17.18 -4.61 23.66
CA ILE A 363 -17.31 -4.09 25.02
C ILE A 363 -18.78 -3.92 25.41
N ALA A 364 -19.15 -4.37 26.60
CA ALA A 364 -20.54 -4.23 27.03
C ALA A 364 -20.91 -2.75 27.28
N PRO A 365 -22.11 -2.31 26.88
CA PRO A 365 -22.55 -0.92 26.98
C PRO A 365 -22.90 -0.48 28.43
N ILE A 366 -22.36 -1.16 29.40
CA ILE A 366 -22.47 -0.86 30.82
C ILE A 366 -21.15 -0.39 31.45
N TYR A 367 -20.04 -0.51 30.69
CA TYR A 367 -18.73 -0.22 31.25
C TYR A 367 -18.30 1.24 30.99
N PRO A 368 -17.86 1.97 32.05
CA PRO A 368 -17.22 3.27 31.88
C PRO A 368 -15.91 3.14 31.11
N MET A 369 -15.54 4.17 30.36
CA MET A 369 -14.22 4.34 29.77
C MET A 369 -13.29 5.12 30.73
N TYR A 370 -13.86 6.07 31.47
CA TYR A 370 -13.15 6.97 32.34
C TYR A 370 -13.50 6.74 33.80
N VAL A 371 -12.52 6.91 34.67
CA VAL A 371 -12.73 6.98 36.12
C VAL A 371 -13.34 8.35 36.49
N ARG A 372 -14.41 8.34 37.27
CA ARG A 372 -15.08 9.55 37.75
C ARG A 372 -15.12 9.57 39.27
N ASN A 373 -14.94 10.77 39.84
CA ASN A 373 -15.12 10.98 41.27
C ASN A 373 -16.60 10.80 41.69
N ALA A 374 -16.89 10.82 42.99
CA ALA A 374 -18.24 10.61 43.52
C ALA A 374 -19.29 11.59 42.94
N GLU A 375 -18.87 12.78 42.50
CA GLU A 375 -19.71 13.81 41.87
C GLU A 375 -19.91 13.61 40.39
N GLY A 376 -19.28 12.58 39.78
CA GLY A 376 -19.44 12.23 38.36
C GLY A 376 -18.47 12.98 37.42
N GLN A 377 -17.50 13.71 37.93
CA GLN A 377 -16.50 14.40 37.09
C GLN A 377 -15.36 13.44 36.74
N ILE A 378 -14.90 13.47 35.46
CA ILE A 378 -13.74 12.69 35.02
C ILE A 378 -12.51 13.10 35.84
N MET A 379 -11.86 12.11 36.43
CA MET A 379 -10.65 12.31 37.20
C MET A 379 -9.43 12.46 36.30
N HIS A 380 -8.47 13.26 36.76
CA HIS A 380 -7.19 13.48 36.11
C HIS A 380 -6.07 13.15 37.08
N ASP A 381 -5.00 12.54 36.56
CA ASP A 381 -3.80 12.30 37.34
C ASP A 381 -3.14 13.64 37.76
N ALA A 382 -2.85 13.80 39.04
CA ALA A 382 -2.37 15.07 39.61
C ALA A 382 -0.97 15.46 39.09
N ASN A 383 -0.15 14.52 38.64
CA ASN A 383 1.22 14.76 38.20
C ASN A 383 1.31 15.04 36.70
N THR A 384 0.50 14.34 35.89
CA THR A 384 0.54 14.40 34.44
C THR A 384 -0.56 15.27 33.86
N GLY A 385 -1.67 15.45 34.56
CA GLY A 385 -2.89 16.07 34.04
C GLY A 385 -3.69 15.18 33.10
N TYR A 386 -3.27 13.93 32.87
CA TYR A 386 -3.94 13.00 31.99
C TYR A 386 -5.25 12.48 32.60
N ARG A 387 -6.25 12.18 31.75
CA ARG A 387 -7.48 11.50 32.18
C ARG A 387 -7.14 10.16 32.77
N ILE A 388 -7.82 9.75 33.84
CA ILE A 388 -7.68 8.41 34.40
C ILE A 388 -8.70 7.48 33.69
N TYR A 389 -8.21 6.37 33.19
CA TYR A 389 -9.00 5.39 32.44
C TYR A 389 -9.41 4.23 33.32
N ASP A 390 -10.62 3.73 33.11
CA ASP A 390 -11.13 2.54 33.77
C ASP A 390 -10.69 1.28 33.00
N TYR A 391 -9.80 0.51 33.58
CA TYR A 391 -9.32 -0.76 33.00
C TYR A 391 -10.15 -1.97 33.44
N GLY A 392 -11.10 -1.81 34.33
CA GLY A 392 -11.90 -2.90 34.88
C GLY A 392 -11.09 -3.93 35.62
N ASP A 393 -10.00 -3.56 36.21
CA ASP A 393 -9.03 -4.41 36.92
C ASP A 393 -9.27 -4.49 38.42
N GLY A 394 -10.15 -3.63 38.96
CA GLY A 394 -10.39 -3.48 40.39
C GLY A 394 -9.35 -2.63 41.11
N GLU A 395 -8.35 -2.10 40.38
CA GLU A 395 -7.34 -1.19 40.88
C GLU A 395 -7.65 0.27 40.51
N SER A 396 -8.19 0.46 39.30
CA SER A 396 -8.61 1.77 38.77
C SER A 396 -9.86 2.30 39.51
N THR A 397 -10.78 1.39 39.84
CA THR A 397 -12.03 1.63 40.58
C THR A 397 -12.33 0.42 41.49
N ASN A 398 -13.43 0.48 42.27
CA ASN A 398 -13.83 -0.62 43.14
C ASN A 398 -14.50 -1.81 42.39
N PHE A 399 -14.69 -1.72 41.09
CA PHE A 399 -15.32 -2.77 40.25
C PHE A 399 -14.34 -3.44 39.30
N THR A 400 -14.62 -4.71 38.98
CA THR A 400 -13.80 -5.53 38.06
C THR A 400 -14.68 -6.01 36.91
N ARG A 401 -14.23 -5.85 35.67
CA ARG A 401 -14.90 -6.42 34.48
C ARG A 401 -14.57 -7.90 34.35
N ASN A 402 -15.60 -8.71 34.16
CA ASN A 402 -15.45 -10.16 33.92
C ASN A 402 -15.06 -10.47 32.48
N PHE A 403 -15.20 -9.50 31.55
CA PHE A 403 -14.84 -9.58 30.15
C PHE A 403 -14.05 -8.35 29.74
N MET A 404 -12.99 -8.53 28.99
CA MET A 404 -12.07 -7.48 28.58
C MET A 404 -11.49 -6.68 29.78
N SER A 405 -11.23 -7.35 30.89
CA SER A 405 -10.49 -6.76 32.01
C SER A 405 -9.09 -6.37 31.58
N MET A 406 -8.54 -5.33 32.19
CA MET A 406 -7.25 -4.74 31.85
C MET A 406 -7.12 -4.21 30.41
N SER A 407 -8.25 -3.90 29.76
CA SER A 407 -8.30 -3.36 28.40
C SER A 407 -8.94 -1.98 28.39
N ASN A 408 -8.21 -0.98 27.90
CA ASN A 408 -8.73 0.32 27.52
C ASN A 408 -7.82 0.93 26.45
N PRO A 409 -8.17 0.78 25.15
CA PRO A 409 -7.30 1.18 24.05
C PRO A 409 -7.10 2.72 23.97
N MET A 410 -8.03 3.52 24.51
CA MET A 410 -7.94 4.98 24.42
C MET A 410 -6.68 5.55 25.03
N SER A 411 -6.20 4.98 26.15
CA SER A 411 -4.95 5.43 26.75
C SER A 411 -3.74 5.14 25.87
N SER A 412 -3.75 4.01 25.15
CA SER A 412 -2.70 3.66 24.20
C SER A 412 -2.74 4.58 22.99
N PHE A 413 -3.94 4.87 22.42
CA PHE A 413 -4.04 5.80 21.29
C PHE A 413 -3.50 7.19 21.60
N LEU A 414 -3.69 7.67 22.81
CA LEU A 414 -3.26 9.00 23.21
C LEU A 414 -1.79 9.06 23.65
N TYR A 415 -1.28 8.03 24.30
CA TYR A 415 0.00 8.11 25.00
C TYR A 415 1.09 7.17 24.48
N ASP A 416 0.72 6.12 23.75
CA ASP A 416 1.68 5.30 23.01
C ASP A 416 1.96 5.94 21.66
N THR A 417 3.11 5.65 21.11
CA THR A 417 3.51 6.17 19.80
C THR A 417 4.10 5.05 18.96
N GLU A 418 3.60 4.91 17.75
CA GLU A 418 4.24 4.17 16.68
C GLU A 418 4.40 5.11 15.49
N GLU A 419 5.65 5.54 15.24
CA GLU A 419 5.97 6.57 14.26
C GLU A 419 7.05 6.07 13.29
N TYR A 420 6.73 6.02 12.00
CA TYR A 420 7.66 5.81 10.91
C TYR A 420 8.10 7.15 10.33
N LEU A 421 9.39 7.32 10.21
CA LEU A 421 10.03 8.47 9.57
C LEU A 421 10.91 7.95 8.43
N MET A 422 10.58 8.31 7.19
CA MET A 422 11.30 7.85 6.00
C MET A 422 11.86 9.04 5.22
N ASP A 423 13.14 8.97 4.88
CA ASP A 423 13.81 9.91 3.97
C ASP A 423 14.23 9.14 2.72
N ILE A 424 13.53 9.39 1.62
CA ILE A 424 13.65 8.59 0.39
C ILE A 424 14.15 9.48 -0.75
N LEU A 425 15.31 9.12 -1.31
CA LEU A 425 15.91 9.77 -2.47
C LEU A 425 15.92 8.80 -3.66
N ASN A 426 15.36 9.22 -4.77
CA ASN A 426 15.49 8.52 -6.04
C ASN A 426 16.14 9.42 -7.07
N GLY A 427 17.07 8.86 -7.84
CA GLY A 427 17.78 9.55 -8.89
C GLY A 427 17.93 8.68 -10.13
N LYS A 428 17.75 9.30 -11.30
CA LYS A 428 18.12 8.72 -12.58
C LYS A 428 18.89 9.73 -13.38
N TRP A 429 20.03 9.34 -13.87
CA TRP A 429 20.81 10.06 -14.85
C TRP A 429 20.91 9.22 -16.11
N TYR A 430 20.81 9.84 -17.28
CA TYR A 430 21.04 9.12 -18.52
C TYR A 430 21.71 9.99 -19.58
N ALA A 431 22.44 9.31 -20.47
CA ALA A 431 22.96 9.88 -21.69
C ALA A 431 22.51 9.02 -22.87
N LYS A 432 21.95 9.66 -23.89
CA LYS A 432 21.57 9.02 -25.14
C LYS A 432 22.45 9.57 -26.26
N VAL A 433 23.10 8.66 -26.99
CA VAL A 433 23.94 8.96 -28.16
C VAL A 433 23.27 8.34 -29.39
N ASP A 434 22.87 9.15 -30.33
CA ASP A 434 22.44 8.72 -31.65
C ASP A 434 23.70 8.52 -32.52
N ILE A 435 24.09 7.25 -32.73
CA ILE A 435 25.34 6.84 -33.38
C ILE A 435 25.22 6.96 -34.90
N LEU A 436 24.13 6.47 -35.43
CA LEU A 436 23.73 6.50 -36.84
C LEU A 436 22.25 6.71 -36.94
N ASP A 437 21.74 6.94 -38.18
CA ASP A 437 20.31 6.97 -38.42
C ASP A 437 19.64 5.67 -37.98
N GLY A 438 18.73 5.78 -37.03
CA GLY A 438 18.03 4.66 -36.40
C GLY A 438 18.81 3.93 -35.28
N LEU A 439 20.13 4.12 -35.13
CA LEU A 439 20.95 3.44 -34.11
C LEU A 439 21.28 4.38 -32.97
N SER A 440 20.85 4.05 -31.75
CA SER A 440 21.16 4.83 -30.54
C SER A 440 21.63 3.95 -29.39
N LEU A 441 22.53 4.49 -28.57
CA LEU A 441 22.96 3.93 -27.30
C LEU A 441 22.47 4.82 -26.17
N THR A 442 21.78 4.23 -25.21
CA THR A 442 21.39 4.92 -23.97
C THR A 442 22.09 4.26 -22.79
N ALA A 443 22.86 5.04 -22.04
CA ALA A 443 23.43 4.64 -20.76
C ALA A 443 22.66 5.34 -19.64
N SER A 444 22.20 4.58 -18.65
CA SER A 444 21.44 5.10 -17.50
C SER A 444 22.04 4.61 -16.19
N LEU A 445 22.03 5.48 -15.20
CA LEU A 445 22.36 5.19 -13.81
C LEU A 445 21.16 5.52 -12.95
N GLY A 446 20.66 4.54 -12.19
CA GLY A 446 19.61 4.68 -11.20
C GLY A 446 20.18 4.61 -9.79
N LEU A 447 19.69 5.43 -8.90
CA LEU A 447 20.03 5.43 -7.48
C LEU A 447 18.75 5.46 -6.66
N HIS A 448 18.66 4.57 -5.70
CA HIS A 448 17.63 4.60 -4.65
C HIS A 448 18.31 4.58 -3.29
N VAL A 449 17.89 5.48 -2.41
CA VAL A 449 18.31 5.51 -0.99
C VAL A 449 17.07 5.70 -0.15
N ASP A 450 16.85 4.81 0.80
CA ASP A 450 15.78 4.87 1.79
C ASP A 450 16.40 4.78 3.19
N ASN A 451 16.14 5.81 4.01
CA ASN A 451 16.51 5.79 5.42
C ASN A 451 15.21 5.80 6.23
N THR A 452 14.83 4.65 6.75
CA THR A 452 13.64 4.45 7.57
C THR A 452 14.00 4.37 9.04
N ARG A 453 13.28 5.10 9.88
CA ARG A 453 13.34 5.03 11.34
C ARG A 453 11.95 4.74 11.87
N LEU A 454 11.85 3.78 12.76
CA LEU A 454 10.62 3.45 13.46
C LEU A 454 10.84 3.65 14.95
N HIS A 455 9.97 4.41 15.56
CA HIS A 455 9.89 4.58 17.01
C HIS A 455 8.59 3.97 17.52
N ILE A 456 8.69 2.97 18.40
CA ILE A 456 7.55 2.44 19.14
C ILE A 456 7.80 2.76 20.61
N VAL A 457 6.91 3.55 21.20
CA VAL A 457 7.02 4.00 22.58
C VAL A 457 5.75 3.62 23.33
N GLY A 458 5.88 2.72 24.27
CA GLY A 458 4.81 2.40 25.21
C GLY A 458 4.92 3.29 26.43
N ASN A 459 3.84 4.02 26.74
CA ASN A 459 3.85 4.97 27.85
C ASN A 459 3.99 4.27 29.21
N LYS A 460 4.51 5.02 30.19
CA LYS A 460 4.76 4.47 31.53
C LYS A 460 3.59 4.59 32.51
N TYR A 461 2.50 5.22 32.10
CA TYR A 461 1.39 5.58 33.00
C TYR A 461 0.21 4.64 32.87
N TYR A 462 -0.10 4.17 31.65
CA TYR A 462 -1.31 3.42 31.33
C TYR A 462 -1.03 2.27 30.39
N GLY A 463 -1.92 1.28 30.37
CA GLY A 463 -1.88 0.16 29.45
C GLY A 463 -0.79 -0.87 29.77
N GLN A 464 -0.46 -1.69 28.80
CA GLN A 464 0.44 -2.85 28.99
C GLN A 464 1.86 -2.45 29.39
N SER A 465 2.36 -1.35 28.86
CA SER A 465 3.73 -0.90 29.10
C SER A 465 3.92 -0.24 30.48
N ALA A 466 2.83 0.13 31.17
CA ALA A 466 2.87 0.75 32.48
C ALA A 466 3.50 -0.18 33.54
N SER A 467 3.22 -1.48 33.51
CA SER A 467 3.79 -2.49 34.42
C SER A 467 5.32 -2.58 34.34
N GLN A 468 5.91 -2.14 33.24
CA GLN A 468 7.36 -2.13 32.98
C GLN A 468 7.91 -0.69 33.04
N ASN A 469 7.14 0.26 33.58
CA ASN A 469 7.46 1.68 33.61
C ASN A 469 7.81 2.25 32.21
N GLY A 470 7.04 1.86 31.20
CA GLY A 470 7.20 2.26 29.83
C GLY A 470 8.26 1.49 29.04
N SER A 471 8.19 1.59 27.72
CA SER A 471 9.11 0.94 26.80
C SER A 471 9.53 1.87 25.68
N VAL A 472 10.75 1.70 25.18
CA VAL A 472 11.26 2.35 23.97
C VAL A 472 11.81 1.27 23.05
N GLN A 473 11.26 1.21 21.85
CA GLN A 473 11.78 0.40 20.76
C GLN A 473 12.16 1.34 19.62
N GLN A 474 13.39 1.20 19.15
CA GLN A 474 13.89 1.92 18.00
C GLN A 474 14.36 0.92 16.95
N TYR A 475 13.91 1.13 15.73
CA TYR A 475 14.41 0.43 14.55
C TYR A 475 14.89 1.47 13.55
N SER A 476 16.04 1.24 12.94
CA SER A 476 16.53 2.03 11.82
C SER A 476 17.00 1.12 10.71
N SER A 477 16.67 1.46 9.50
CA SER A 477 17.09 0.74 8.30
C SER A 477 17.58 1.73 7.26
N ARG A 478 18.65 1.37 6.59
CA ARG A 478 19.14 2.06 5.41
C ARG A 478 19.23 1.10 4.25
N THR A 479 18.46 1.38 3.21
CA THR A 479 18.49 0.65 1.94
C THR A 479 19.17 1.50 0.88
N TYR A 480 20.03 0.88 0.10
CA TYR A 480 20.72 1.48 -1.03
C TYR A 480 20.62 0.56 -2.23
N SER A 481 20.23 1.08 -3.39
CA SER A 481 20.23 0.36 -4.66
C SER A 481 20.88 1.21 -5.75
N LEU A 482 21.76 0.59 -6.53
CA LEU A 482 22.41 1.19 -7.69
C LEU A 482 22.10 0.34 -8.92
N ASP A 483 21.39 0.93 -9.87
CA ASP A 483 21.01 0.30 -11.14
C ASP A 483 21.81 0.90 -12.30
N GLN A 484 22.39 0.06 -13.14
CA GLN A 484 23.10 0.46 -14.36
C GLN A 484 22.45 -0.21 -15.56
N GLN A 485 22.16 0.57 -16.59
CA GLN A 485 21.54 0.07 -17.82
C GLN A 485 22.26 0.64 -19.03
N TYR A 486 22.58 -0.23 -19.98
CA TYR A 486 23.16 0.12 -21.28
C TYR A 486 22.31 -0.51 -22.38
N LEU A 487 21.63 0.33 -23.16
CA LEU A 487 20.64 -0.10 -24.14
C LEU A 487 21.03 0.37 -25.54
N LEU A 488 21.34 -0.55 -26.43
CA LEU A 488 21.56 -0.30 -27.84
C LEU A 488 20.25 -0.57 -28.58
N THR A 489 19.70 0.45 -29.25
CA THR A 489 18.42 0.37 -29.96
C THR A 489 18.62 0.71 -31.42
N TYR A 490 18.09 -0.13 -32.32
CA TYR A 490 18.05 0.12 -33.74
C TYR A 490 16.60 0.13 -34.25
N LYS A 491 16.17 1.27 -34.80
CA LYS A 491 14.82 1.46 -35.37
C LYS A 491 14.95 1.91 -36.82
N LYS A 492 14.32 1.20 -37.73
CA LYS A 492 14.32 1.53 -39.14
C LYS A 492 12.98 1.19 -39.79
N ALA A 493 12.54 2.10 -40.65
CA ALA A 493 11.41 1.90 -41.55
C ALA A 493 11.92 1.76 -43.01
N PHE A 494 11.42 0.77 -43.70
CA PHE A 494 11.70 0.49 -45.13
C PHE A 494 10.37 0.27 -45.82
N ASP A 495 9.82 1.31 -46.44
CA ASP A 495 8.49 1.29 -47.07
C ASP A 495 7.42 0.81 -46.07
N VAL A 496 6.86 -0.35 -46.24
CA VAL A 496 5.84 -0.95 -45.36
C VAL A 496 6.42 -1.83 -44.23
N HIS A 497 7.74 -1.92 -44.14
CA HIS A 497 8.44 -2.74 -43.14
C HIS A 497 9.02 -1.86 -42.01
N HIS A 498 8.69 -2.13 -40.77
CA HIS A 498 9.27 -1.46 -39.63
C HIS A 498 9.98 -2.48 -38.72
N ILE A 499 11.19 -2.15 -38.31
CA ILE A 499 12.04 -3.01 -37.46
C ILE A 499 12.44 -2.19 -36.23
N ASP A 500 12.31 -2.79 -35.04
CA ASP A 500 12.83 -2.26 -33.76
C ASP A 500 13.59 -3.38 -33.04
N ILE A 501 14.91 -3.21 -32.92
CA ILE A 501 15.81 -4.15 -32.25
C ILE A 501 16.41 -3.48 -31.03
N LEU A 502 16.40 -4.18 -29.90
CA LEU A 502 17.02 -3.77 -28.65
C LEU A 502 18.02 -4.85 -28.22
N ALA A 503 19.23 -4.42 -27.84
CA ALA A 503 20.17 -5.23 -27.09
C ALA A 503 20.59 -4.44 -25.84
N GLY A 504 20.68 -5.08 -24.70
CA GLY A 504 20.93 -4.39 -23.46
C GLY A 504 21.68 -5.21 -22.42
N TYR A 505 22.30 -4.49 -21.51
CA TYR A 505 22.90 -4.99 -20.29
C TYR A 505 22.35 -4.18 -19.11
N GLU A 506 21.99 -4.88 -18.05
CA GLU A 506 21.51 -4.31 -16.80
C GLU A 506 22.25 -4.95 -15.63
N SER A 507 22.59 -4.17 -14.63
CA SER A 507 23.05 -4.67 -13.32
C SER A 507 22.40 -3.86 -12.21
N MET A 508 22.12 -4.52 -11.10
CA MET A 508 21.66 -3.90 -9.87
C MET A 508 22.47 -4.43 -8.70
N ASP A 509 22.94 -3.50 -7.89
CA ASP A 509 23.51 -3.77 -6.58
C ASP A 509 22.59 -3.18 -5.51
N TYR A 510 22.19 -4.00 -4.56
CA TYR A 510 21.27 -3.66 -3.47
C TYR A 510 21.89 -4.08 -2.16
N ASN A 511 21.83 -3.21 -1.17
CA ASN A 511 22.12 -3.56 0.21
C ASN A 511 21.14 -2.90 1.18
N THR A 512 20.94 -3.55 2.30
CA THR A 512 20.16 -3.02 3.40
C THR A 512 20.85 -3.33 4.72
N GLU A 513 20.92 -2.33 5.58
CA GLU A 513 21.45 -2.43 6.93
C GLU A 513 20.37 -2.02 7.91
N SER A 514 20.19 -2.80 8.95
CA SER A 514 19.20 -2.50 9.99
C SER A 514 19.78 -2.62 11.38
N HIS A 515 19.24 -1.79 12.29
CA HIS A 515 19.56 -1.80 13.70
C HIS A 515 18.28 -1.73 14.51
N TYR A 516 18.25 -2.48 15.59
CA TYR A 516 17.11 -2.59 16.50
C TYR A 516 17.57 -2.51 17.94
N ILE A 517 16.82 -1.80 18.77
CA ILE A 517 17.00 -1.79 20.21
C ILE A 517 15.63 -1.73 20.91
N LEU A 518 15.48 -2.50 21.99
CA LEU A 518 14.33 -2.50 22.87
C LEU A 518 14.80 -2.33 24.31
N GLY A 519 14.15 -1.45 25.05
CA GLY A 519 14.38 -1.27 26.46
C GLY A 519 13.13 -0.84 27.22
N TYR A 520 13.18 -0.99 28.52
CA TYR A 520 12.11 -0.72 29.46
C TYR A 520 12.59 0.20 30.58
N ASN A 521 11.65 0.60 31.44
CA ASN A 521 11.93 1.44 32.59
C ASN A 521 12.44 2.83 32.17
N MET A 522 11.50 3.61 31.55
CA MET A 522 11.76 4.95 31.03
C MET A 522 11.95 5.96 32.14
N TYR A 523 12.95 6.81 32.00
CA TYR A 523 13.12 7.98 32.85
C TYR A 523 12.10 9.08 32.48
N SER A 524 11.94 9.40 31.21
CA SER A 524 11.07 10.47 30.71
C SER A 524 10.21 10.00 29.55
N ASP A 525 8.94 10.34 29.54
CA ASP A 525 7.98 10.12 28.45
C ASP A 525 8.24 10.98 27.20
N LYS A 526 9.05 12.04 27.34
CA LYS A 526 9.38 12.99 26.27
C LYS A 526 10.65 12.63 25.48
N ASN A 527 11.36 11.59 25.89
CA ASN A 527 12.60 11.16 25.24
C ASN A 527 12.46 9.72 24.72
N TRP A 528 12.39 9.57 23.40
CA TRP A 528 12.18 8.28 22.71
C TRP A 528 13.49 7.63 22.26
N THR A 529 14.59 7.95 22.91
CA THR A 529 15.89 7.36 22.59
C THR A 529 16.27 6.21 23.53
N ALA A 530 17.11 5.33 23.07
CA ALA A 530 17.62 4.20 23.85
C ALA A 530 18.38 4.61 25.12
N SER A 531 18.84 5.86 25.22
CA SER A 531 19.47 6.40 26.42
C SER A 531 18.49 6.69 27.55
N ASN A 532 17.19 6.73 27.25
CA ASN A 532 16.13 7.02 28.20
C ASN A 532 15.65 5.81 29.00
N VAL A 533 16.10 4.59 28.66
CA VAL A 533 15.69 3.35 29.33
C VAL A 533 16.83 2.80 30.19
N ILE A 534 16.48 2.29 31.36
CA ILE A 534 17.43 1.70 32.31
C ILE A 534 17.68 0.24 31.94
N ASP A 535 16.62 -0.52 31.67
CA ASP A 535 16.67 -1.94 31.37
C ASP A 535 16.71 -2.17 29.85
N ARG A 536 17.89 -2.32 29.27
CA ARG A 536 18.06 -2.67 27.86
C ARG A 536 17.96 -4.18 27.72
N LYS A 537 16.94 -4.68 27.01
CA LYS A 537 16.65 -6.11 26.91
C LYS A 537 17.18 -6.74 25.64
N ASN A 538 17.05 -6.06 24.51
CA ASN A 538 17.46 -6.57 23.20
C ASN A 538 18.15 -5.48 22.39
N GLY A 539 19.15 -5.90 21.66
CA GLY A 539 19.75 -5.14 20.58
C GLY A 539 20.18 -6.11 19.49
N SER A 540 19.88 -5.79 18.26
CA SER A 540 20.26 -6.61 17.09
C SER A 540 20.51 -5.72 15.88
N GLY A 541 21.05 -6.32 14.82
CA GLY A 541 21.22 -5.68 13.54
C GLY A 541 21.42 -6.74 12.47
N SER A 542 21.13 -6.38 11.23
CA SER A 542 21.38 -7.22 10.06
C SER A 542 22.01 -6.38 8.94
N TYR A 543 22.72 -7.06 8.07
CA TYR A 543 23.24 -6.52 6.84
C TYR A 543 23.04 -7.56 5.75
N ASP A 544 22.30 -7.17 4.70
CA ASP A 544 21.97 -8.03 3.59
C ASP A 544 22.38 -7.40 2.26
N GLU A 545 22.93 -8.21 1.37
CA GLU A 545 23.35 -7.83 0.03
C GLU A 545 22.63 -8.66 -1.02
N TYR A 546 22.28 -8.02 -2.12
CA TYR A 546 21.64 -8.65 -3.25
C TYR A 546 22.09 -8.01 -4.54
N ALA A 547 22.41 -8.82 -5.55
CA ALA A 547 22.82 -8.32 -6.86
C ALA A 547 22.18 -9.14 -7.98
N THR A 548 21.88 -8.45 -9.08
CA THR A 548 21.44 -9.08 -10.32
C THR A 548 22.17 -8.55 -11.53
N ILE A 549 22.31 -9.40 -12.55
CA ILE A 549 22.81 -9.03 -13.87
C ILE A 549 21.84 -9.58 -14.90
N GLY A 550 21.50 -8.77 -15.93
CA GLY A 550 20.62 -9.16 -17.03
C GLY A 550 21.21 -8.81 -18.39
N ILE A 551 21.18 -9.76 -19.31
CA ILE A 551 21.47 -9.54 -20.74
C ILE A 551 20.14 -9.65 -21.49
N ILE A 552 19.81 -8.61 -22.25
CA ILE A 552 18.47 -8.40 -22.80
C ILE A 552 18.58 -8.29 -24.32
N THR A 553 17.69 -8.97 -25.05
CA THR A 553 17.49 -8.76 -26.48
C THR A 553 16.02 -8.76 -26.82
N ARG A 554 15.58 -7.90 -27.74
CA ARG A 554 14.24 -7.89 -28.31
C ARG A 554 14.32 -7.52 -29.78
N ALA A 555 13.52 -8.19 -30.59
CA ALA A 555 13.25 -7.81 -31.95
C ALA A 555 11.73 -7.68 -32.14
N SER A 556 11.30 -6.57 -32.69
CA SER A 556 9.91 -6.32 -33.07
C SER A 556 9.88 -5.95 -34.55
N TYR A 557 8.88 -6.46 -35.24
CA TYR A 557 8.67 -6.25 -36.67
C TYR A 557 7.19 -6.02 -36.93
N ASP A 558 6.89 -5.07 -37.77
CA ASP A 558 5.56 -4.93 -38.35
C ASP A 558 5.63 -4.81 -39.86
N PHE A 559 4.59 -5.33 -40.50
CA PHE A 559 4.38 -5.25 -41.95
C PHE A 559 3.08 -4.49 -42.24
N ASP A 560 3.21 -3.36 -42.92
CA ASP A 560 2.11 -2.48 -43.35
C ASP A 560 1.19 -2.06 -42.19
N GLU A 561 1.75 -1.97 -40.97
CA GLU A 561 0.99 -1.75 -39.72
C GLU A 561 -0.23 -2.68 -39.57
N LYS A 562 -0.21 -3.86 -40.22
CA LYS A 562 -1.25 -4.88 -40.17
C LYS A 562 -0.84 -6.11 -39.39
N TYR A 563 0.38 -6.61 -39.66
CA TYR A 563 0.91 -7.83 -39.05
C TYR A 563 2.08 -7.45 -38.16
N TYR A 564 2.01 -7.81 -36.92
CA TYR A 564 2.99 -7.49 -35.91
C TYR A 564 3.55 -8.77 -35.31
N ALA A 565 4.86 -8.82 -35.12
CA ALA A 565 5.55 -9.88 -34.40
C ALA A 565 6.62 -9.31 -33.47
N SER A 566 6.79 -9.92 -32.31
CA SER A 566 7.87 -9.57 -31.40
C SER A 566 8.41 -10.83 -30.72
N ALA A 567 9.73 -10.87 -30.56
CA ALA A 567 10.43 -11.88 -29.78
C ALA A 567 11.40 -11.22 -28.82
N SER A 568 11.49 -11.73 -27.60
CA SER A 568 12.47 -11.29 -26.63
C SER A 568 13.19 -12.48 -25.99
N TYR A 569 14.43 -12.25 -25.64
CA TYR A 569 15.23 -13.18 -24.86
C TYR A 569 16.00 -12.40 -23.80
N ARG A 570 16.01 -12.92 -22.58
CA ARG A 570 16.73 -12.39 -21.46
C ARG A 570 17.44 -13.50 -20.69
N ARG A 571 18.67 -13.24 -20.31
CA ARG A 571 19.46 -14.12 -19.46
C ARG A 571 19.83 -13.36 -18.20
N ASP A 572 19.33 -13.84 -17.05
CA ASP A 572 19.53 -13.22 -15.75
C ASP A 572 20.36 -14.08 -14.83
N ALA A 573 21.20 -13.42 -14.01
CA ALA A 573 21.84 -14.03 -12.84
C ALA A 573 21.38 -13.32 -11.57
N SER A 574 21.19 -14.10 -10.50
CA SER A 574 20.86 -13.60 -9.17
C SER A 574 21.83 -14.12 -8.12
N SER A 575 22.26 -13.25 -7.22
CA SER A 575 23.13 -13.63 -6.10
C SER A 575 22.44 -14.52 -5.08
N ARG A 576 21.11 -14.63 -5.11
CA ARG A 576 20.32 -15.51 -4.25
C ARG A 576 20.54 -17.00 -4.52
N PHE A 577 21.10 -17.35 -5.68
CA PHE A 577 21.34 -18.74 -6.04
C PHE A 577 22.84 -19.10 -5.99
N HIS A 578 23.09 -20.38 -5.75
CA HIS A 578 24.43 -20.93 -5.82
C HIS A 578 25.10 -20.62 -7.18
N PRO A 579 26.42 -20.34 -7.26
CA PRO A 579 27.10 -20.01 -8.51
C PRO A 579 26.76 -20.91 -9.71
N ASP A 580 26.56 -22.18 -9.47
CA ASP A 580 26.24 -23.16 -10.55
C ASP A 580 24.79 -23.03 -11.06
N ASN A 581 23.86 -22.47 -10.27
CA ASN A 581 22.42 -22.42 -10.58
C ASN A 581 21.90 -20.98 -10.72
N ARG A 582 22.76 -19.96 -10.65
CA ARG A 582 22.34 -18.54 -10.62
C ARG A 582 21.79 -17.99 -11.93
N TRP A 583 22.09 -18.64 -13.07
CA TRP A 583 21.70 -18.17 -14.37
C TRP A 583 20.38 -18.78 -14.84
N GLY A 584 19.37 -17.92 -15.10
CA GLY A 584 18.11 -18.27 -15.73
C GLY A 584 18.03 -17.73 -17.15
N ASN A 585 17.27 -18.41 -18.03
CA ASN A 585 17.02 -18.00 -19.41
C ASN A 585 15.51 -17.85 -19.59
N PHE A 586 15.08 -16.68 -20.04
CA PHE A 586 13.67 -16.32 -20.17
C PHE A 586 13.43 -15.76 -21.57
N TRP A 587 12.29 -16.08 -22.16
CA TRP A 587 11.98 -15.66 -23.50
C TRP A 587 10.50 -15.44 -23.69
N SER A 588 10.14 -14.64 -24.68
CA SER A 588 8.75 -14.49 -25.10
C SER A 588 8.64 -14.29 -26.59
N VAL A 589 7.49 -14.72 -27.13
CA VAL A 589 7.08 -14.46 -28.52
C VAL A 589 5.66 -13.94 -28.51
N SER A 590 5.37 -13.02 -29.41
CA SER A 590 4.01 -12.49 -29.57
C SER A 590 3.76 -12.11 -31.03
N ALA A 591 2.51 -12.18 -31.44
CA ALA A 591 2.03 -11.74 -32.72
C ALA A 591 0.68 -11.06 -32.62
N ALA A 592 0.42 -10.13 -33.54
CA ALA A 592 -0.89 -9.52 -33.68
C ALA A 592 -1.22 -9.25 -35.14
N TRP A 593 -2.53 -9.30 -35.44
CA TRP A 593 -3.07 -9.05 -36.75
C TRP A 593 -4.24 -8.05 -36.65
N ASP A 594 -4.06 -6.89 -37.27
CA ASP A 594 -5.12 -5.88 -37.33
C ASP A 594 -6.00 -6.18 -38.57
N MET A 595 -7.05 -6.93 -38.33
CA MET A 595 -8.00 -7.34 -39.38
C MET A 595 -8.79 -6.15 -39.94
N ALA A 596 -8.94 -5.05 -39.21
CA ALA A 596 -9.68 -3.89 -39.71
C ALA A 596 -9.01 -3.24 -40.94
N LYS A 597 -7.69 -3.43 -41.09
CA LYS A 597 -6.91 -2.89 -42.21
C LYS A 597 -6.93 -3.81 -43.44
N GLU A 598 -7.56 -5.00 -43.36
CA GLU A 598 -7.68 -5.91 -44.46
C GLU A 598 -8.81 -5.54 -45.42
N ASN A 599 -8.62 -5.82 -46.70
CA ASN A 599 -9.57 -5.44 -47.75
C ASN A 599 -10.98 -5.98 -47.51
N PHE A 600 -11.14 -7.10 -46.80
CA PHE A 600 -12.45 -7.73 -46.52
C PHE A 600 -13.19 -7.06 -45.35
N ILE A 601 -12.51 -6.21 -44.51
CA ILE A 601 -13.11 -5.46 -43.41
C ILE A 601 -12.99 -3.93 -43.60
N SER A 602 -11.94 -3.44 -44.27
CA SER A 602 -11.60 -2.01 -44.36
C SER A 602 -12.70 -1.12 -44.96
N HIS A 603 -13.66 -1.73 -45.68
CA HIS A 603 -14.84 -1.01 -46.21
C HIS A 603 -16.02 -0.95 -45.23
N ILE A 604 -15.87 -1.49 -43.99
CA ILE A 604 -16.92 -1.50 -43.01
C ILE A 604 -16.67 -0.29 -42.04
N ASP A 605 -17.29 0.85 -42.32
CA ASP A 605 -17.03 2.14 -41.67
C ASP A 605 -17.19 2.15 -40.15
N TRP A 606 -17.95 1.23 -39.59
CA TRP A 606 -18.17 1.16 -38.16
C TRP A 606 -17.13 0.34 -37.38
N ILE A 607 -16.25 -0.40 -38.07
CA ILE A 607 -15.11 -1.12 -37.47
C ILE A 607 -13.86 -0.27 -37.66
N ASN A 608 -13.36 0.34 -36.56
CA ASN A 608 -12.20 1.21 -36.61
C ASN A 608 -10.90 0.45 -36.27
N MET A 609 -11.00 -0.56 -35.41
CA MET A 609 -9.92 -1.48 -35.06
C MET A 609 -10.54 -2.84 -34.75
N LEU A 610 -9.92 -3.89 -35.23
CA LEU A 610 -10.22 -5.27 -34.85
C LEU A 610 -8.92 -6.06 -34.93
N LYS A 611 -8.22 -6.15 -33.77
CA LYS A 611 -6.89 -6.71 -33.68
C LYS A 611 -6.92 -8.02 -32.88
N LEU A 612 -6.59 -9.12 -33.53
CA LEU A 612 -6.31 -10.39 -32.89
C LEU A 612 -4.87 -10.41 -32.44
N LYS A 613 -4.61 -10.81 -31.19
CA LYS A 613 -3.27 -10.91 -30.61
C LYS A 613 -3.09 -12.22 -29.86
N ALA A 614 -1.85 -12.74 -29.89
CA ALA A 614 -1.46 -13.91 -29.12
C ALA A 614 -0.03 -13.75 -28.61
N SER A 615 0.23 -14.23 -27.40
CA SER A 615 1.56 -14.23 -26.82
C SER A 615 1.80 -15.49 -25.98
N PHE A 616 3.07 -15.91 -25.97
CA PHE A 616 3.56 -16.93 -25.05
C PHE A 616 4.93 -16.51 -24.55
N GLY A 617 5.20 -16.76 -23.27
CA GLY A 617 6.50 -16.45 -22.73
C GLY A 617 6.72 -17.06 -21.35
N GLN A 618 7.98 -16.99 -20.94
CA GLN A 618 8.51 -17.52 -19.71
C GLN A 618 9.19 -16.42 -18.91
N GLN A 619 8.96 -16.39 -17.61
CA GLN A 619 9.57 -15.44 -16.66
C GLN A 619 10.06 -16.19 -15.42
N GLY A 620 11.15 -15.71 -14.83
CA GLY A 620 11.67 -16.23 -13.57
C GLY A 620 11.19 -15.42 -12.36
N ASN A 621 11.23 -16.02 -11.17
CA ASN A 621 11.08 -15.34 -9.91
C ASN A 621 12.21 -15.80 -8.97
N ASP A 622 12.97 -14.86 -8.43
CA ASP A 622 14.04 -15.11 -7.47
C ASP A 622 13.75 -14.53 -6.08
N ASN A 623 12.58 -13.90 -5.90
CA ASN A 623 12.22 -13.26 -4.64
C ASN A 623 11.68 -14.26 -3.62
N LEU A 624 12.56 -15.14 -3.18
CA LEU A 624 12.28 -16.20 -2.21
C LEU A 624 12.06 -15.61 -0.83
N LEU A 625 11.07 -16.16 -0.13
CA LEU A 625 10.70 -15.74 1.22
C LEU A 625 10.98 -16.89 2.23
N TYR A 626 11.40 -16.50 3.43
CA TYR A 626 11.41 -17.37 4.59
C TYR A 626 10.63 -16.70 5.71
N LYS A 627 9.55 -17.33 6.17
CA LYS A 627 8.63 -16.74 7.17
C LYS A 627 8.19 -15.32 6.79
N GLU A 628 7.80 -15.15 5.52
CA GLU A 628 7.32 -13.88 4.92
C GLU A 628 8.38 -12.80 4.68
N TYR A 629 9.61 -12.98 5.13
CA TYR A 629 10.72 -12.06 4.89
C TYR A 629 11.60 -12.49 3.71
N PRO A 630 12.18 -11.56 2.93
CA PRO A 630 13.11 -11.89 1.86
C PRO A 630 14.29 -12.72 2.37
N ASN A 631 14.57 -13.85 1.71
CA ASN A 631 15.78 -14.64 1.97
C ASN A 631 16.81 -14.37 0.89
N TYR A 632 17.90 -13.71 1.26
CA TYR A 632 18.97 -13.35 0.34
C TYR A 632 20.00 -14.45 0.13
N TYR A 633 20.03 -15.47 1.03
CA TYR A 633 21.02 -16.54 1.01
C TYR A 633 20.40 -17.95 1.12
N PRO A 634 19.37 -18.28 0.31
CA PRO A 634 18.62 -19.53 0.48
C PRO A 634 19.43 -20.79 0.16
N TYR A 635 20.61 -20.66 -0.48
CA TYR A 635 21.50 -21.78 -0.75
C TYR A 635 22.51 -22.06 0.36
N GLN A 636 22.59 -21.21 1.40
CA GLN A 636 23.51 -21.34 2.53
C GLN A 636 22.78 -21.76 3.79
N ASP A 637 23.45 -22.60 4.60
CA ASP A 637 23.02 -22.86 5.96
C ASP A 637 23.18 -21.59 6.80
N GLN A 638 22.12 -21.15 7.48
CA GLN A 638 22.11 -19.97 8.32
C GLN A 638 21.95 -20.38 9.78
N PHE A 639 22.74 -19.74 10.66
CA PHE A 639 22.79 -20.07 12.08
C PHE A 639 22.50 -18.84 12.92
N THR A 640 21.79 -19.04 14.04
CA THR A 640 21.75 -18.04 15.11
C THR A 640 23.01 -18.17 15.96
N VAL A 641 23.69 -17.05 16.16
CA VAL A 641 24.85 -17.01 17.05
C VAL A 641 24.33 -17.00 18.49
N SER A 642 24.79 -17.93 19.31
CA SER A 642 24.52 -17.99 20.73
C SER A 642 25.83 -18.08 21.51
N GLY A 643 25.86 -17.56 22.73
CA GLY A 643 27.03 -17.62 23.60
C GLY A 643 26.88 -16.70 24.81
N SER A 644 27.68 -16.89 25.81
CA SER A 644 27.83 -16.02 26.98
C SER A 644 29.29 -15.68 27.20
N GLU A 645 29.59 -14.50 27.64
CA GLU A 645 30.92 -14.01 28.07
C GLU A 645 32.06 -14.24 27.06
N GLY A 646 31.77 -13.94 25.77
CA GLY A 646 32.79 -13.98 24.70
C GLY A 646 33.14 -15.36 24.19
N VAL A 647 32.44 -16.40 24.62
CA VAL A 647 32.54 -17.74 24.07
C VAL A 647 31.41 -17.98 23.10
N PHE A 648 31.74 -18.13 21.80
CA PHE A 648 30.76 -18.57 20.81
C PHE A 648 30.52 -20.06 20.99
N SER A 649 29.27 -20.45 21.30
CA SER A 649 28.85 -21.85 21.14
C SER A 649 28.48 -22.08 19.67
N ASP A 650 28.51 -23.30 19.20
CA ASP A 650 28.03 -23.68 17.87
C ASP A 650 26.61 -23.15 17.70
N GLY A 651 26.40 -22.32 16.66
CA GLY A 651 25.10 -21.71 16.42
C GLY A 651 24.02 -22.76 16.19
N VAL A 652 22.82 -22.46 16.63
CA VAL A 652 21.65 -23.29 16.30
C VAL A 652 21.27 -23.02 14.85
N LEU A 653 21.12 -24.08 14.05
CA LEU A 653 20.70 -24.01 12.66
C LEU A 653 19.32 -23.33 12.59
N PHE A 654 19.29 -22.13 11.99
CA PHE A 654 18.08 -21.34 11.82
C PHE A 654 17.38 -21.68 10.51
N TYR A 655 18.16 -21.81 9.42
CA TYR A 655 17.68 -22.16 8.10
C TYR A 655 18.64 -23.13 7.43
N LYS A 656 18.09 -24.22 6.90
CA LYS A 656 18.86 -25.21 6.15
C LYS A 656 18.95 -24.78 4.69
N GLY A 657 20.15 -24.45 4.24
CA GLY A 657 20.38 -24.06 2.86
C GLY A 657 20.22 -25.22 1.87
N ASN A 658 19.81 -24.87 0.66
CA ASN A 658 19.74 -25.82 -0.44
C ASN A 658 20.48 -25.26 -1.68
N LYS A 659 21.58 -25.90 -2.05
CA LYS A 659 22.41 -25.49 -3.19
C LYS A 659 21.75 -25.71 -4.55
N ASP A 660 20.75 -26.60 -4.60
CA ASP A 660 20.03 -26.94 -5.82
C ASP A 660 18.86 -26.00 -6.12
N ILE A 661 18.62 -25.03 -5.22
CA ILE A 661 17.62 -23.98 -5.45
C ILE A 661 17.94 -23.23 -6.75
N THR A 662 16.91 -23.08 -7.57
CA THR A 662 16.94 -22.37 -8.85
C THR A 662 15.71 -21.46 -8.98
N TRP A 663 15.60 -20.82 -10.12
CA TRP A 663 14.52 -19.91 -10.46
C TRP A 663 13.16 -20.59 -10.47
N GLU A 664 12.18 -20.06 -9.75
CA GLU A 664 10.79 -20.39 -10.07
C GLU A 664 10.46 -19.85 -11.47
N THR A 665 9.82 -20.67 -12.29
CA THR A 665 9.53 -20.35 -13.68
C THR A 665 8.03 -20.26 -13.94
N SER A 666 7.58 -19.10 -14.40
CA SER A 666 6.19 -18.85 -14.78
C SER A 666 6.03 -18.84 -16.31
N ASN A 667 5.26 -19.78 -16.84
CA ASN A 667 4.86 -19.84 -18.25
C ASN A 667 3.50 -19.18 -18.41
N SER A 668 3.37 -18.24 -19.34
CA SER A 668 2.13 -17.51 -19.60
C SER A 668 1.75 -17.57 -21.06
N PHE A 669 0.53 -18.04 -21.35
CA PHE A 669 -0.10 -18.01 -22.67
C PHE A 669 -1.25 -17.01 -22.64
N ASN A 670 -1.38 -16.18 -23.68
CA ASN A 670 -2.46 -15.22 -23.82
C ASN A 670 -2.96 -15.23 -25.28
N VAL A 671 -4.27 -15.07 -25.44
CA VAL A 671 -4.91 -14.76 -26.71
C VAL A 671 -6.02 -13.76 -26.46
N GLY A 672 -6.18 -12.79 -27.35
CA GLY A 672 -7.17 -11.75 -27.16
C GLY A 672 -7.53 -11.01 -28.43
N VAL A 673 -8.61 -10.26 -28.33
CA VAL A 673 -9.11 -9.36 -29.38
C VAL A 673 -9.25 -7.97 -28.78
N ASP A 674 -8.57 -6.99 -29.40
CA ASP A 674 -8.80 -5.57 -29.12
C ASP A 674 -9.71 -5.02 -30.23
N PHE A 675 -10.71 -4.24 -29.87
CA PHE A 675 -11.64 -3.67 -30.82
C PHE A 675 -11.95 -2.22 -30.53
N ALA A 676 -12.18 -1.43 -31.57
CA ALA A 676 -12.78 -0.11 -31.54
C ALA A 676 -13.84 -0.01 -32.63
N LEU A 677 -15.05 0.32 -32.25
CA LEU A 677 -16.24 0.30 -33.10
C LEU A 677 -16.96 1.66 -33.07
N LEU A 678 -17.78 1.91 -34.10
CA LEU A 678 -18.66 3.07 -34.18
C LEU A 678 -17.91 4.40 -34.02
N LYS A 679 -16.77 4.55 -34.70
CA LYS A 679 -15.86 5.71 -34.64
C LYS A 679 -15.29 5.92 -33.24
N GLY A 680 -14.90 4.84 -32.56
CA GLY A 680 -14.31 4.87 -31.22
C GLY A 680 -15.30 5.07 -30.07
N ARG A 681 -16.61 5.00 -30.32
CA ARG A 681 -17.62 5.10 -29.25
C ARG A 681 -17.70 3.85 -28.38
N VAL A 682 -17.32 2.71 -28.92
CA VAL A 682 -17.25 1.44 -28.21
C VAL A 682 -15.86 0.88 -28.46
N ASP A 683 -15.05 0.81 -27.44
CA ASP A 683 -13.74 0.17 -27.48
C ASP A 683 -13.58 -0.81 -26.31
N GLY A 684 -12.73 -1.79 -26.49
CA GLY A 684 -12.49 -2.76 -25.45
C GLY A 684 -11.48 -3.83 -25.88
N SER A 685 -11.22 -4.72 -24.92
CA SER A 685 -10.35 -5.87 -25.09
C SER A 685 -10.97 -7.08 -24.40
N ILE A 686 -10.96 -8.23 -25.08
CA ILE A 686 -11.34 -9.52 -24.51
C ILE A 686 -10.12 -10.41 -24.58
N GLU A 687 -9.66 -10.91 -23.43
CA GLU A 687 -8.45 -11.71 -23.33
C GLU A 687 -8.72 -13.00 -22.55
N TYR A 688 -8.19 -14.11 -23.08
CA TYR A 688 -8.01 -15.35 -22.35
C TYR A 688 -6.53 -15.51 -21.99
N PHE A 689 -6.25 -15.89 -20.77
CA PHE A 689 -4.90 -16.17 -20.32
C PHE A 689 -4.83 -17.48 -19.53
N ASN A 690 -3.69 -18.14 -19.62
CA ASN A 690 -3.32 -19.26 -18.78
C ASN A 690 -1.90 -19.04 -18.26
N ARG A 691 -1.71 -19.19 -16.94
CA ARG A 691 -0.42 -19.07 -16.29
C ARG A 691 -0.13 -20.35 -15.51
N GLN A 692 1.07 -20.89 -15.66
CA GLN A 692 1.54 -22.04 -14.93
C GLN A 692 2.92 -21.74 -14.33
N THR A 693 3.06 -21.87 -13.03
CA THR A 693 4.35 -21.77 -12.34
C THR A 693 4.92 -23.16 -12.10
N LYS A 694 6.20 -23.32 -12.35
CA LYS A 694 6.98 -24.55 -12.14
C LYS A 694 8.17 -24.26 -11.24
N ASP A 695 8.78 -25.33 -10.75
CA ASP A 695 9.97 -25.27 -9.91
C ASP A 695 9.74 -24.43 -8.64
N MET A 696 8.49 -24.45 -8.12
CA MET A 696 8.16 -23.86 -6.83
C MET A 696 8.83 -24.66 -5.73
N LEU A 697 9.44 -23.97 -4.78
CA LEU A 697 10.21 -24.54 -3.67
C LEU A 697 9.32 -25.05 -2.56
#